data_b1d124427680202b43962a7130dc2f91
#
_entry.id   b1d124427680202b43962a7130dc2f91
#
_cell.length_a   1.000
_cell.length_b   1.000
_cell.length_c   1.000
_cell.angle_alpha   90.00
_cell.angle_beta   90.00
_cell.angle_gamma   90.00
#
_symmetry.space_group_name_H-M   'P 1'
#
loop_
_entity.id
_entity.type
_entity.pdbx_description
1 polymer ?
#
loop_
_entity_poly.entity_id
_entity_poly.type
_entity_poly.pdbx_seq_one_letter_code
_entity_poly.pdbx_strand_id
1 'polypeptide(L)'
;MKHTKRYLVGLSALLVLVVGGGVALGRALNTDDDLMEDMTPKSMDVILGEIRSLMQDYSIEAYIVPSVDEHNSEYISLHDRRYQYVTNFTGSAGTAIITLTQAALWTDSRYHLQAENQIDPAYWTLMREGLAGVPTRDEWLMSVLSPGGQVGTDPFLIASTEFERLGAVLGRNGYRLITLERNLVDIVWNNRPPQTAEDLRPMPLEYTGRRASEKLAALRVVLQEEGANVIVVSALDEIAWLLNLRGSDIRYNPVFFAYLIVSHDKLHLFTNPERINETIREHFRTEGIIGPDVRDYRDILAGIDEYVRGGNRLIVSTACSHALYAAIPADQRLQVYSVLAKMKAVKNPTEATGMRRAHVRDGAAVVRYLHWLETVVDEGNVTELSGAAKLREFRSEQELFVDLSFTAISAFGPNGAIVHYSPNEETDLAITRDGIYLIDSGGQYLDGTTDVTRSVHLGEPTAFQRECFTRVLKGFLSVASAVFPVRASGTTFDVLARKSLWDVGLDYGHGTGHGIGSFLGVHEYPPSFVSNSASPSNQGLVENMFSSNEPGYYEPGQFGVRIEDIVQVVPAQSAPHNFNGRGALTFHTSTVVPIQRKLIDVQLLSPAEIAQLNAYHKRVLEEVGPLLEQQNDPAAHRWLTEQTKEITVS
;
A
#
# COMPACT_ATOMS: atom_id res chain seq x y z
N MET A 1 -35.13 -48.89 27.51
CA MET A 1 -35.53 -48.00 26.41
C MET A 1 -35.29 -46.54 26.86
N LYS A 2 -34.18 -45.97 26.54
CA LYS A 2 -33.89 -44.52 26.57
C LYS A 2 -32.72 -44.31 25.63
N HIS A 3 -32.96 -43.62 24.52
CA HIS A 3 -31.94 -43.22 23.55
C HIS A 3 -31.17 -42.02 24.07
N THR A 4 -29.87 -42.16 24.19
CA THR A 4 -28.94 -41.03 24.47
C THR A 4 -28.14 -40.81 23.20
N LYS A 5 -28.37 -39.69 22.52
CA LYS A 5 -27.53 -39.22 21.40
C LYS A 5 -26.26 -38.62 21.98
N ARG A 6 -25.11 -39.19 21.64
CA ARG A 6 -23.78 -38.62 21.88
C ARG A 6 -23.39 -37.78 20.65
N TYR A 7 -23.05 -36.52 20.87
CA TYR A 7 -22.37 -35.69 19.89
C TYR A 7 -20.89 -36.09 19.87
N LEU A 8 -20.40 -36.53 18.72
CA LEU A 8 -18.96 -36.69 18.46
C LEU A 8 -18.42 -35.34 17.96
N VAL A 9 -17.50 -34.78 18.75
CA VAL A 9 -16.60 -33.72 18.30
C VAL A 9 -15.48 -34.41 17.53
N GLY A 10 -15.39 -34.14 16.23
CA GLY A 10 -14.30 -34.68 15.39
C GLY A 10 -13.03 -33.87 15.57
N LEU A 11 -12.06 -34.41 16.31
CA LEU A 11 -10.66 -34.00 16.22
C LEU A 11 -10.09 -34.63 14.93
N SER A 12 -9.73 -33.83 13.94
CA SER A 12 -8.93 -34.29 12.81
C SER A 12 -7.47 -34.37 13.24
N ALA A 13 -7.04 -35.58 13.58
CA ALA A 13 -5.63 -35.87 13.79
C ALA A 13 -4.93 -35.97 12.42
N LEU A 14 -3.94 -35.14 12.18
CA LEU A 14 -3.04 -35.20 11.02
C LEU A 14 -2.14 -36.42 11.17
N LEU A 15 -2.38 -37.47 10.38
CA LEU A 15 -1.51 -38.63 10.28
C LEU A 15 -0.41 -38.34 9.24
N VAL A 16 0.80 -38.09 9.70
CA VAL A 16 1.98 -37.97 8.81
C VAL A 16 2.44 -39.37 8.43
N LEU A 17 2.19 -39.78 7.19
CA LEU A 17 2.81 -40.95 6.58
C LEU A 17 4.06 -40.50 5.83
N VAL A 18 5.23 -40.78 6.40
CA VAL A 18 6.52 -40.64 5.72
C VAL A 18 6.73 -41.87 4.83
N VAL A 19 6.60 -41.69 3.51
CA VAL A 19 7.14 -42.62 2.51
C VAL A 19 7.97 -41.79 1.54
N GLY A 20 9.20 -42.21 1.36
CA GLY A 20 10.31 -41.47 0.74
C GLY A 20 10.06 -40.87 -0.62
N GLY A 21 10.65 -39.72 -0.82
CA GLY A 21 10.92 -39.10 -2.11
C GLY A 21 9.95 -37.99 -2.48
N GLY A 22 10.41 -36.74 -2.37
CA GLY A 22 9.76 -35.56 -2.98
C GLY A 22 8.65 -34.93 -2.14
N VAL A 23 9.03 -33.99 -1.28
CA VAL A 23 8.05 -33.16 -0.54
C VAL A 23 7.43 -32.17 -1.51
N ALA A 24 6.16 -32.40 -1.87
CA ALA A 24 5.34 -31.38 -2.52
C ALA A 24 4.97 -30.29 -1.46
N LEU A 25 5.81 -29.28 -1.35
CA LEU A 25 5.61 -28.08 -0.52
C LEU A 25 5.01 -26.92 -1.38
N GLY A 26 3.96 -27.22 -2.15
CA GLY A 26 3.50 -26.30 -3.17
C GLY A 26 2.04 -25.85 -3.07
N ARG A 27 1.33 -25.94 -1.94
CA ARG A 27 -0.11 -25.63 -1.97
C ARG A 27 -0.65 -24.69 -0.87
N ALA A 28 0.16 -23.85 -0.28
CA ALA A 28 -0.29 -22.94 0.79
C ALA A 28 -0.08 -21.43 0.50
N LEU A 29 0.30 -21.04 -0.71
CA LEU A 29 0.73 -19.66 -0.98
C LEU A 29 -0.22 -18.81 -1.85
N ASN A 30 -1.22 -19.38 -2.51
CA ASN A 30 -2.09 -18.63 -3.43
C ASN A 30 -3.58 -18.92 -3.22
N THR A 31 -4.12 -18.68 -2.03
CA THR A 31 -5.56 -18.90 -1.80
C THR A 31 -6.47 -17.92 -2.54
N ASP A 32 -5.97 -16.75 -2.95
CA ASP A 32 -6.78 -15.75 -3.66
C ASP A 32 -6.82 -16.00 -5.18
N ASP A 33 -5.72 -16.45 -5.77
CA ASP A 33 -5.68 -16.81 -7.18
C ASP A 33 -6.40 -18.17 -7.40
N ASP A 34 -6.23 -19.13 -6.48
CA ASP A 34 -6.95 -20.43 -6.50
C ASP A 34 -8.49 -20.27 -6.45
N LEU A 35 -9.01 -19.24 -5.74
CA LEU A 35 -10.44 -18.95 -5.68
C LEU A 35 -10.99 -18.33 -6.98
N MET A 36 -10.13 -17.76 -7.81
CA MET A 36 -10.51 -17.25 -9.14
C MET A 36 -10.42 -18.30 -10.23
N GLU A 37 -9.61 -19.37 -10.07
CA GLU A 37 -9.43 -20.46 -11.05
C GLU A 37 -10.66 -21.39 -11.19
N ASP A 38 -11.47 -21.55 -10.13
CA ASP A 38 -12.64 -22.46 -10.17
C ASP A 38 -13.86 -21.87 -10.91
N MET A 39 -13.69 -20.71 -11.52
CA MET A 39 -14.73 -19.95 -12.19
C MET A 39 -14.36 -19.79 -13.66
N THR A 40 -14.94 -20.63 -14.54
CA THR A 40 -14.74 -20.48 -16.00
C THR A 40 -15.01 -19.01 -16.38
N PRO A 41 -13.99 -18.18 -16.59
CA PRO A 41 -14.20 -16.78 -16.86
C PRO A 41 -14.88 -16.64 -18.23
N LYS A 42 -15.84 -15.73 -18.35
CA LYS A 42 -16.34 -15.32 -19.66
C LYS A 42 -15.16 -14.85 -20.50
N SER A 43 -15.16 -15.15 -21.79
CA SER A 43 -14.15 -14.57 -22.68
C SER A 43 -14.28 -13.04 -22.77
N MET A 44 -13.19 -12.34 -23.04
CA MET A 44 -13.13 -10.87 -23.05
C MET A 44 -14.10 -10.25 -24.05
N ASP A 45 -14.31 -10.90 -25.21
CA ASP A 45 -15.30 -10.46 -26.22
C ASP A 45 -16.73 -10.50 -25.67
N VAL A 46 -17.08 -11.52 -24.89
CA VAL A 46 -18.39 -11.64 -24.23
C VAL A 46 -18.55 -10.55 -23.16
N ILE A 47 -17.55 -10.38 -22.28
CA ILE A 47 -17.58 -9.33 -21.23
C ILE A 47 -17.79 -7.95 -21.84
N LEU A 48 -16.95 -7.57 -22.81
CA LEU A 48 -17.05 -6.28 -23.47
C LEU A 48 -18.35 -6.13 -24.28
N GLY A 49 -18.82 -7.22 -24.91
CA GLY A 49 -20.09 -7.25 -25.63
C GLY A 49 -21.30 -6.98 -24.73
N GLU A 50 -21.37 -7.64 -23.56
CA GLU A 50 -22.43 -7.44 -22.56
C GLU A 50 -22.40 -6.04 -21.98
N ILE A 51 -21.22 -5.49 -21.64
CA ILE A 51 -21.07 -4.10 -21.14
C ILE A 51 -21.54 -3.11 -22.21
N ARG A 52 -21.12 -3.28 -23.48
CA ARG A 52 -21.54 -2.40 -24.58
C ARG A 52 -23.05 -2.44 -24.83
N SER A 53 -23.69 -3.60 -24.66
CA SER A 53 -25.16 -3.69 -24.72
C SER A 53 -25.82 -2.87 -23.62
N LEU A 54 -25.34 -2.98 -22.38
CA LEU A 54 -25.83 -2.18 -21.28
C LEU A 54 -25.57 -0.67 -21.50
N MET A 55 -24.40 -0.31 -22.05
CA MET A 55 -24.10 1.09 -22.38
C MET A 55 -25.13 1.68 -23.37
N GLN A 56 -25.61 0.89 -24.33
CA GLN A 56 -26.68 1.31 -25.25
C GLN A 56 -28.00 1.52 -24.50
N ASP A 57 -28.35 0.61 -23.57
CA ASP A 57 -29.57 0.72 -22.75
C ASP A 57 -29.56 2.00 -21.89
N TYR A 58 -28.38 2.35 -21.34
CA TYR A 58 -28.19 3.59 -20.56
C TYR A 58 -27.93 4.84 -21.42
N SER A 59 -27.89 4.71 -22.76
CA SER A 59 -27.61 5.80 -23.72
C SER A 59 -26.27 6.50 -23.45
N ILE A 60 -25.22 5.74 -23.09
CA ILE A 60 -23.85 6.22 -22.92
C ILE A 60 -22.94 5.67 -24.02
N GLU A 61 -21.94 6.47 -24.42
CA GLU A 61 -20.97 6.07 -25.43
C GLU A 61 -19.63 5.59 -24.84
N ALA A 62 -19.37 5.92 -23.57
CA ALA A 62 -18.22 5.40 -22.80
C ALA A 62 -18.60 5.06 -21.37
N TYR A 63 -17.89 4.10 -20.77
CA TYR A 63 -18.02 3.70 -19.38
C TYR A 63 -16.65 3.64 -18.71
N ILE A 64 -16.50 4.29 -17.55
CA ILE A 64 -15.24 4.36 -16.79
C ILE A 64 -15.27 3.34 -15.66
N VAL A 65 -14.21 2.50 -15.58
CA VAL A 65 -14.00 1.49 -14.53
C VAL A 65 -12.66 1.78 -13.86
N PRO A 66 -12.65 2.40 -12.68
CA PRO A 66 -11.42 2.63 -11.91
C PRO A 66 -10.96 1.38 -11.16
N SER A 67 -9.70 1.38 -10.71
CA SER A 67 -9.10 0.27 -9.96
C SER A 67 -9.43 0.26 -8.46
N VAL A 68 -10.20 1.22 -7.94
CA VAL A 68 -10.50 1.41 -6.52
C VAL A 68 -11.85 0.84 -6.11
N ASP A 69 -12.07 0.71 -4.79
CA ASP A 69 -13.36 0.40 -4.17
C ASP A 69 -14.16 1.67 -3.78
N GLU A 70 -15.29 1.50 -3.09
CA GLU A 70 -16.17 2.59 -2.61
C GLU A 70 -15.47 3.54 -1.59
N HIS A 71 -14.35 3.10 -1.01
CA HIS A 71 -13.56 3.83 -0.02
C HIS A 71 -12.32 4.51 -0.61
N ASN A 72 -12.10 4.34 -1.93
CA ASN A 72 -10.91 4.78 -2.64
C ASN A 72 -9.63 4.11 -2.09
N SER A 73 -9.75 2.82 -1.71
CA SER A 73 -8.63 2.01 -1.26
C SER A 73 -7.70 1.68 -2.42
N GLU A 74 -6.38 1.66 -2.18
CA GLU A 74 -5.37 1.23 -3.17
C GLU A 74 -5.39 -0.30 -3.31
N TYR A 75 -5.37 -1.03 -2.21
CA TYR A 75 -5.58 -2.47 -2.17
C TYR A 75 -7.05 -2.74 -1.90
N ILE A 76 -7.64 -3.60 -2.69
CA ILE A 76 -9.07 -3.88 -2.69
C ILE A 76 -9.36 -5.37 -2.43
N SER A 77 -10.57 -5.68 -1.98
CA SER A 77 -11.03 -7.06 -1.80
C SER A 77 -11.25 -7.75 -3.15
N LEU A 78 -11.34 -9.09 -3.15
CA LEU A 78 -11.70 -9.87 -4.35
C LEU A 78 -13.05 -9.42 -4.93
N HIS A 79 -14.00 -9.07 -4.05
CA HIS A 79 -15.30 -8.54 -4.44
C HIS A 79 -15.21 -7.27 -5.29
N ASP A 80 -14.20 -6.46 -5.10
CA ASP A 80 -14.07 -5.14 -5.72
C ASP A 80 -13.16 -5.11 -6.96
N ARG A 81 -12.59 -6.24 -7.37
CA ARG A 81 -11.67 -6.36 -8.52
C ARG A 81 -12.36 -6.23 -9.89
N ARG A 82 -13.29 -5.27 -10.02
CA ARG A 82 -14.02 -4.97 -11.26
C ARG A 82 -13.10 -4.64 -12.41
N TYR A 83 -12.10 -3.83 -12.15
CA TYR A 83 -11.06 -3.43 -13.08
C TYR A 83 -10.28 -4.64 -13.63
N GLN A 84 -9.83 -5.53 -12.75
CA GLN A 84 -9.17 -6.79 -13.14
C GLN A 84 -10.11 -7.70 -13.94
N TYR A 85 -11.37 -7.80 -13.54
CA TYR A 85 -12.36 -8.64 -14.26
C TYR A 85 -12.53 -8.21 -15.72
N VAL A 86 -12.51 -6.92 -16.03
CA VAL A 86 -12.69 -6.43 -17.41
C VAL A 86 -11.40 -6.32 -18.21
N THR A 87 -10.21 -6.33 -17.56
CA THR A 87 -8.93 -6.08 -18.25
C THR A 87 -7.94 -7.23 -18.17
N ASN A 88 -8.12 -8.17 -17.23
CA ASN A 88 -7.13 -9.16 -16.75
C ASN A 88 -5.88 -8.53 -16.10
N PHE A 89 -5.84 -7.21 -15.95
CA PHE A 89 -4.71 -6.51 -15.36
C PHE A 89 -4.81 -6.47 -13.82
N THR A 90 -3.77 -6.94 -13.13
CA THR A 90 -3.75 -7.12 -11.67
C THR A 90 -3.08 -5.98 -10.91
N GLY A 91 -2.53 -4.97 -11.60
CA GLY A 91 -1.89 -3.81 -10.96
C GLY A 91 -2.88 -2.99 -10.11
N SER A 92 -2.40 -2.41 -9.00
CA SER A 92 -3.25 -1.69 -8.04
C SER A 92 -3.68 -0.29 -8.50
N ALA A 93 -3.11 0.25 -9.56
CA ALA A 93 -3.42 1.59 -10.04
C ALA A 93 -3.74 1.61 -11.54
N GLY A 94 -4.89 2.17 -11.89
CA GLY A 94 -5.28 2.38 -13.28
C GLY A 94 -6.74 2.78 -13.47
N THR A 95 -7.07 3.05 -14.73
CA THR A 95 -8.44 3.34 -15.15
C THR A 95 -8.70 2.69 -16.49
N ALA A 96 -9.69 1.82 -16.57
CA ALA A 96 -10.18 1.28 -17.82
C ALA A 96 -11.33 2.14 -18.34
N ILE A 97 -11.35 2.41 -19.64
CA ILE A 97 -12.45 3.09 -20.31
C ILE A 97 -12.90 2.24 -21.50
N ILE A 98 -14.17 1.88 -21.52
CA ILE A 98 -14.81 1.08 -22.55
C ILE A 98 -15.71 2.00 -23.36
N THR A 99 -15.55 2.04 -24.69
CA THR A 99 -16.49 2.68 -25.61
C THR A 99 -17.28 1.62 -26.37
N LEU A 100 -18.25 2.04 -27.17
CA LEU A 100 -19.03 1.13 -28.01
C LEU A 100 -18.17 0.30 -29.01
N THR A 101 -16.97 0.79 -29.34
CA THR A 101 -16.10 0.18 -30.36
C THR A 101 -14.67 -0.10 -29.91
N GLN A 102 -14.18 0.59 -28.89
CA GLN A 102 -12.79 0.54 -28.42
C GLN A 102 -12.76 0.32 -26.89
N ALA A 103 -11.59 -0.05 -26.37
CA ALA A 103 -11.32 -0.05 -24.94
C ALA A 103 -9.85 0.32 -24.70
N ALA A 104 -9.60 1.12 -23.67
CA ALA A 104 -8.26 1.59 -23.34
C ALA A 104 -8.02 1.55 -21.83
N LEU A 105 -6.77 1.26 -21.45
CA LEU A 105 -6.31 1.11 -20.09
C LEU A 105 -5.20 2.12 -19.81
N TRP A 106 -5.43 3.06 -18.89
CA TRP A 106 -4.39 3.94 -18.34
C TRP A 106 -3.82 3.35 -17.09
N THR A 107 -2.49 3.30 -17.01
CA THR A 107 -1.77 2.97 -15.79
C THR A 107 -0.42 3.72 -15.77
N ASP A 108 0.15 3.93 -14.59
CA ASP A 108 1.40 4.68 -14.41
C ASP A 108 2.66 3.81 -14.63
N SER A 109 3.82 4.46 -14.55
CA SER A 109 5.12 3.86 -14.91
C SER A 109 5.51 2.65 -14.07
N ARG A 110 4.97 2.44 -12.88
CA ARG A 110 5.20 1.24 -12.05
C ARG A 110 4.68 -0.04 -12.72
N TYR A 111 3.68 0.12 -13.58
CA TYR A 111 2.90 -0.98 -14.14
C TYR A 111 2.97 -1.12 -15.66
N HIS A 112 3.69 -0.25 -16.39
CA HIS A 112 3.69 -0.30 -17.85
C HIS A 112 4.09 -1.68 -18.40
N LEU A 113 5.18 -2.28 -17.86
CA LEU A 113 5.64 -3.61 -18.27
C LEU A 113 4.66 -4.72 -17.87
N GLN A 114 4.11 -4.66 -16.67
CA GLN A 114 3.13 -5.64 -16.21
C GLN A 114 1.86 -5.59 -17.05
N ALA A 115 1.34 -4.40 -17.33
CA ALA A 115 0.14 -4.24 -18.16
C ALA A 115 0.36 -4.73 -19.59
N GLU A 116 1.54 -4.47 -20.18
CA GLU A 116 1.90 -4.96 -21.51
C GLU A 116 1.88 -6.50 -21.59
N ASN A 117 2.26 -7.17 -20.51
CA ASN A 117 2.28 -8.64 -20.44
C ASN A 117 0.91 -9.26 -20.12
N GLN A 118 0.01 -8.54 -19.43
CA GLN A 118 -1.23 -9.11 -18.91
C GLN A 118 -2.47 -8.80 -19.76
N ILE A 119 -2.54 -7.61 -20.39
CA ILE A 119 -3.70 -7.25 -21.20
C ILE A 119 -3.64 -7.88 -22.59
N ASP A 120 -4.79 -8.25 -23.14
CA ASP A 120 -4.88 -8.70 -24.52
C ASP A 120 -4.96 -7.51 -25.49
N PRO A 121 -3.94 -7.27 -26.34
CA PRO A 121 -3.92 -6.15 -27.27
C PRO A 121 -5.00 -6.23 -28.38
N ALA A 122 -5.67 -7.36 -28.54
CA ALA A 122 -6.83 -7.50 -29.45
C ALA A 122 -8.04 -6.72 -28.94
N TYR A 123 -8.14 -6.52 -27.63
CA TYR A 123 -9.28 -5.83 -26.99
C TYR A 123 -8.90 -4.50 -26.35
N TRP A 124 -7.70 -4.36 -25.82
CA TRP A 124 -7.27 -3.25 -25.00
C TRP A 124 -6.09 -2.48 -25.58
N THR A 125 -6.19 -1.16 -25.62
CA THR A 125 -5.06 -0.28 -25.91
C THR A 125 -4.42 0.18 -24.60
N LEU A 126 -3.13 -0.13 -24.40
CA LEU A 126 -2.38 0.35 -23.24
C LEU A 126 -2.00 1.82 -23.42
N MET A 127 -2.46 2.67 -22.52
CA MET A 127 -2.12 4.07 -22.39
C MET A 127 -1.10 4.25 -21.28
N ARG A 128 0.19 4.34 -21.61
CA ARG A 128 1.29 4.50 -20.65
C ARG A 128 1.29 5.92 -20.10
N GLU A 129 0.52 6.14 -19.03
CA GLU A 129 0.30 7.46 -18.43
C GLU A 129 1.64 8.12 -18.04
N GLY A 130 1.81 9.41 -18.36
CA GLY A 130 3.03 10.18 -18.10
C GLY A 130 4.05 10.18 -19.23
N LEU A 131 3.91 9.33 -20.26
CA LEU A 131 4.81 9.37 -21.41
C LEU A 131 4.36 10.40 -22.47
N ALA A 132 5.33 10.98 -23.14
CA ALA A 132 5.08 11.94 -24.20
C ALA A 132 4.25 11.32 -25.34
N GLY A 133 3.21 12.02 -25.81
CA GLY A 133 2.33 11.58 -26.90
C GLY A 133 1.22 10.62 -26.47
N VAL A 134 1.15 10.23 -25.21
CA VAL A 134 0.01 9.47 -24.67
C VAL A 134 -1.09 10.45 -24.26
N PRO A 135 -2.32 10.34 -24.81
CA PRO A 135 -3.40 11.25 -24.47
C PRO A 135 -3.88 11.01 -23.02
N THR A 136 -4.29 12.09 -22.38
CA THR A 136 -5.05 12.00 -21.12
C THR A 136 -6.42 11.35 -21.38
N ARG A 137 -7.07 10.88 -20.30
CA ARG A 137 -8.41 10.25 -20.39
C ARG A 137 -9.44 11.15 -21.05
N ASP A 138 -9.44 12.43 -20.70
CA ASP A 138 -10.35 13.42 -21.29
C ASP A 138 -10.01 13.73 -22.76
N GLU A 139 -8.74 13.88 -23.13
CA GLU A 139 -8.33 14.06 -24.54
C GLU A 139 -8.75 12.86 -25.40
N TRP A 140 -8.52 11.64 -24.91
CA TRP A 140 -8.91 10.43 -25.63
C TRP A 140 -10.43 10.33 -25.78
N LEU A 141 -11.20 10.53 -24.70
CA LEU A 141 -12.66 10.53 -24.75
C LEU A 141 -13.18 11.51 -25.81
N MET A 142 -12.69 12.75 -25.81
CA MET A 142 -13.09 13.76 -26.81
C MET A 142 -12.71 13.40 -28.25
N SER A 143 -11.68 12.53 -28.41
CA SER A 143 -11.25 12.09 -29.76
C SER A 143 -12.08 10.94 -30.34
N VAL A 144 -12.75 10.14 -29.47
CA VAL A 144 -13.45 8.90 -29.88
C VAL A 144 -14.96 8.97 -29.74
N LEU A 145 -15.49 9.93 -28.98
CA LEU A 145 -16.94 10.10 -28.78
C LEU A 145 -17.58 10.97 -29.86
N SER A 146 -18.85 10.71 -30.13
CA SER A 146 -19.67 11.59 -30.98
C SER A 146 -19.91 12.96 -30.33
N PRO A 147 -20.04 14.04 -31.05
CA PRO A 147 -20.40 15.34 -30.48
C PRO A 147 -21.66 15.26 -29.60
N GLY A 148 -21.54 15.68 -28.34
CA GLY A 148 -22.61 15.56 -27.34
C GLY A 148 -22.70 14.23 -26.63
N GLY A 149 -21.74 13.33 -26.88
CA GLY A 149 -21.67 12.01 -26.27
C GLY A 149 -21.67 12.02 -24.74
N GLN A 150 -22.17 10.95 -24.15
CA GLN A 150 -22.26 10.78 -22.70
C GLN A 150 -21.28 9.71 -22.20
N VAL A 151 -20.61 10.02 -21.10
CA VAL A 151 -19.70 9.12 -20.38
C VAL A 151 -20.37 8.72 -19.07
N GLY A 152 -20.51 7.43 -18.81
CA GLY A 152 -21.07 6.89 -17.57
C GLY A 152 -19.99 6.44 -16.60
N THR A 153 -20.25 6.55 -15.30
CA THR A 153 -19.41 5.97 -14.23
C THR A 153 -20.27 5.65 -13.01
N ASP A 154 -19.75 4.75 -12.17
CA ASP A 154 -20.32 4.50 -10.85
C ASP A 154 -19.89 5.61 -9.88
N PRO A 155 -20.84 6.35 -9.26
CA PRO A 155 -20.50 7.47 -8.38
C PRO A 155 -19.81 7.05 -7.08
N PHE A 156 -19.91 5.80 -6.66
CA PHE A 156 -19.20 5.29 -5.48
C PHE A 156 -17.74 4.96 -5.76
N LEU A 157 -17.37 4.68 -7.02
CA LEU A 157 -16.02 4.24 -7.39
C LEU A 157 -15.13 5.36 -7.96
N ILE A 158 -15.65 6.56 -8.12
CA ILE A 158 -14.87 7.70 -8.61
C ILE A 158 -14.71 8.74 -7.51
N ALA A 159 -13.49 9.20 -7.26
CA ALA A 159 -13.25 10.28 -6.33
C ALA A 159 -13.97 11.56 -6.79
N SER A 160 -14.57 12.30 -5.84
CA SER A 160 -15.33 13.51 -6.14
C SER A 160 -14.51 14.56 -6.92
N THR A 161 -13.23 14.73 -6.55
CA THR A 161 -12.32 15.66 -7.24
C THR A 161 -12.08 15.29 -8.70
N GLU A 162 -11.96 14.00 -9.00
CA GLU A 162 -11.78 13.53 -10.37
C GLU A 162 -13.08 13.65 -11.18
N PHE A 163 -14.23 13.32 -10.58
CA PHE A 163 -15.53 13.49 -11.23
C PHE A 163 -15.77 14.96 -11.61
N GLU A 164 -15.53 15.89 -10.69
CA GLU A 164 -15.70 17.32 -10.92
C GLU A 164 -14.70 17.84 -11.99
N ARG A 165 -13.43 17.42 -11.92
CA ARG A 165 -12.39 17.78 -12.90
C ARG A 165 -12.77 17.32 -14.31
N LEU A 166 -13.04 16.03 -14.45
CA LEU A 166 -13.37 15.40 -15.73
C LEU A 166 -14.68 15.94 -16.29
N GLY A 167 -15.71 16.05 -15.43
CA GLY A 167 -17.00 16.62 -15.81
C GLY A 167 -16.90 18.07 -16.30
N ALA A 168 -16.06 18.89 -15.66
CA ALA A 168 -15.82 20.27 -16.08
C ALA A 168 -15.08 20.34 -17.43
N VAL A 169 -14.10 19.47 -17.68
CA VAL A 169 -13.40 19.42 -18.98
C VAL A 169 -14.33 18.96 -20.09
N LEU A 170 -15.02 17.84 -19.89
CA LEU A 170 -15.98 17.31 -20.87
C LEU A 170 -17.11 18.29 -21.14
N GLY A 171 -17.69 18.92 -20.10
CA GLY A 171 -18.79 19.88 -20.24
C GLY A 171 -18.41 21.13 -21.06
N ARG A 172 -17.20 21.67 -20.87
CA ARG A 172 -16.71 22.79 -21.68
C ARG A 172 -16.57 22.46 -23.16
N ASN A 173 -16.40 21.18 -23.50
CA ASN A 173 -16.26 20.68 -24.86
C ASN A 173 -17.54 20.04 -25.40
N GLY A 174 -18.69 20.22 -24.74
CA GLY A 174 -19.99 19.77 -25.20
C GLY A 174 -20.33 18.31 -24.94
N TYR A 175 -19.53 17.59 -24.13
CA TYR A 175 -19.79 16.23 -23.67
C TYR A 175 -20.39 16.22 -22.27
N ARG A 176 -20.89 15.07 -21.80
CA ARG A 176 -21.45 14.94 -20.45
C ARG A 176 -20.87 13.75 -19.70
N LEU A 177 -20.46 13.96 -18.46
CA LEU A 177 -20.19 12.89 -17.49
C LEU A 177 -21.44 12.70 -16.64
N ILE A 178 -21.93 11.47 -16.55
CA ILE A 178 -23.13 11.13 -15.78
C ILE A 178 -22.87 9.97 -14.82
N THR A 179 -23.59 9.94 -13.72
CA THR A 179 -23.58 8.82 -12.76
C THR A 179 -24.61 7.78 -13.15
N LEU A 180 -24.29 6.51 -12.95
CA LEU A 180 -25.21 5.40 -13.14
C LEU A 180 -25.65 4.85 -11.79
N GLU A 181 -26.93 4.45 -11.67
CA GLU A 181 -27.48 3.85 -10.44
C GLU A 181 -26.94 2.45 -10.18
N ARG A 182 -26.51 1.74 -11.23
CA ARG A 182 -25.99 0.37 -11.15
C ARG A 182 -24.65 0.30 -11.87
N ASN A 183 -23.71 -0.38 -11.24
CA ASN A 183 -22.42 -0.65 -11.86
C ASN A 183 -22.58 -1.68 -12.98
N LEU A 184 -22.12 -1.36 -14.20
CA LEU A 184 -22.29 -2.23 -15.36
C LEU A 184 -21.47 -3.51 -15.26
N VAL A 185 -20.29 -3.45 -14.61
CA VAL A 185 -19.45 -4.63 -14.37
C VAL A 185 -20.16 -5.58 -13.41
N ASP A 186 -20.75 -5.07 -12.33
CA ASP A 186 -21.47 -5.88 -11.34
C ASP A 186 -22.67 -6.62 -11.97
N ILE A 187 -23.29 -6.06 -13.00
CA ILE A 187 -24.39 -6.71 -13.73
C ILE A 187 -23.89 -7.90 -14.56
N VAL A 188 -22.72 -7.78 -15.20
CA VAL A 188 -22.18 -8.82 -16.08
C VAL A 188 -21.31 -9.84 -15.36
N TRP A 189 -20.82 -9.53 -14.17
CA TRP A 189 -19.96 -10.41 -13.37
C TRP A 189 -20.78 -11.39 -12.52
N ASN A 190 -21.32 -12.42 -13.15
CA ASN A 190 -22.30 -13.33 -12.54
C ASN A 190 -21.77 -14.13 -11.32
N ASN A 191 -20.47 -14.38 -11.31
CA ASN A 191 -19.78 -15.18 -10.30
C ASN A 191 -18.88 -14.30 -9.40
N ARG A 192 -19.25 -13.02 -9.23
CA ARG A 192 -18.54 -12.07 -8.37
C ARG A 192 -18.39 -12.63 -6.96
N PRO A 193 -17.18 -12.65 -6.37
CA PRO A 193 -16.98 -13.06 -4.98
C PRO A 193 -17.86 -12.29 -4.02
N PRO A 194 -18.34 -12.89 -2.92
CA PRO A 194 -19.08 -12.16 -1.90
C PRO A 194 -18.18 -11.11 -1.23
N GLN A 195 -18.79 -10.05 -0.71
CA GLN A 195 -18.06 -9.08 0.12
C GLN A 195 -17.59 -9.78 1.41
N THR A 196 -16.32 -9.62 1.76
CA THR A 196 -15.75 -10.14 3.00
C THR A 196 -16.33 -9.42 4.22
N ALA A 197 -16.50 -10.14 5.32
CA ALA A 197 -17.00 -9.61 6.59
C ALA A 197 -16.36 -10.40 7.75
N GLU A 198 -15.03 -10.31 7.85
CA GLU A 198 -14.25 -11.00 8.88
C GLU A 198 -14.46 -10.40 10.27
N ASP A 199 -14.07 -11.13 11.31
CA ASP A 199 -14.19 -10.68 12.69
C ASP A 199 -13.38 -9.41 12.96
N LEU A 200 -13.95 -8.51 13.77
CA LEU A 200 -13.24 -7.31 14.22
C LEU A 200 -12.30 -7.63 15.38
N ARG A 201 -11.12 -7.05 15.36
CA ARG A 201 -10.09 -7.18 16.37
C ARG A 201 -9.97 -5.89 17.20
N PRO A 202 -10.29 -5.89 18.49
CA PRO A 202 -9.96 -4.81 19.42
C PRO A 202 -8.45 -4.62 19.54
N MET A 203 -7.97 -3.37 19.54
CA MET A 203 -6.58 -3.04 19.73
C MET A 203 -6.33 -2.60 21.18
N PRO A 204 -5.43 -3.30 21.90
CA PRO A 204 -5.03 -2.91 23.25
C PRO A 204 -4.36 -1.53 23.29
N LEU A 205 -4.59 -0.80 24.38
CA LEU A 205 -4.00 0.54 24.59
C LEU A 205 -2.45 0.52 24.61
N GLU A 206 -1.85 -0.61 24.98
CA GLU A 206 -0.39 -0.81 24.96
C GLU A 206 0.23 -0.69 23.56
N TYR A 207 -0.57 -0.88 22.48
CA TYR A 207 -0.14 -0.70 21.09
C TYR A 207 -0.65 0.62 20.50
N THR A 208 -1.83 1.07 20.88
CA THR A 208 -2.45 2.28 20.30
C THR A 208 -2.05 3.57 21.02
N GLY A 209 -1.64 3.51 22.29
CA GLY A 209 -1.14 4.63 23.10
C GLY A 209 -2.17 5.72 23.43
N ARG A 210 -3.31 5.74 22.73
CA ARG A 210 -4.42 6.70 22.96
C ARG A 210 -5.76 6.00 22.82
N ARG A 211 -6.68 6.30 23.72
CA ARG A 211 -8.05 5.81 23.62
C ARG A 211 -8.79 6.44 22.44
N ALA A 212 -9.74 5.71 21.89
CA ALA A 212 -10.62 6.22 20.83
C ALA A 212 -11.40 7.47 21.27
N SER A 213 -11.84 7.55 22.52
CA SER A 213 -12.49 8.75 23.07
C SER A 213 -11.59 9.99 23.04
N GLU A 214 -10.29 9.84 23.28
CA GLU A 214 -9.32 10.96 23.21
C GLU A 214 -9.08 11.40 21.76
N LYS A 215 -9.04 10.44 20.81
CA LYS A 215 -8.95 10.73 19.38
C LYS A 215 -10.20 11.45 18.88
N LEU A 216 -11.40 10.97 19.29
CA LEU A 216 -12.68 11.61 18.98
C LEU A 216 -12.77 13.03 19.56
N ALA A 217 -12.30 13.24 20.79
CA ALA A 217 -12.27 14.58 21.39
C ALA A 217 -11.37 15.53 20.58
N ALA A 218 -10.18 15.07 20.16
CA ALA A 218 -9.28 15.86 19.31
C ALA A 218 -9.91 16.16 17.93
N LEU A 219 -10.56 15.17 17.31
CA LEU A 219 -11.28 15.38 16.05
C LEU A 219 -12.37 16.44 16.18
N ARG A 220 -13.14 16.43 17.27
CA ARG A 220 -14.21 17.41 17.53
C ARG A 220 -13.68 18.83 17.68
N VAL A 221 -12.47 19.00 18.23
CA VAL A 221 -11.81 20.32 18.27
C VAL A 221 -11.52 20.80 16.83
N VAL A 222 -10.99 19.93 15.99
CA VAL A 222 -10.72 20.29 14.58
C VAL A 222 -12.01 20.61 13.82
N LEU A 223 -13.12 19.90 14.08
CA LEU A 223 -14.43 20.27 13.50
C LEU A 223 -14.83 21.70 13.84
N GLN A 224 -14.62 22.12 15.09
CA GLN A 224 -14.92 23.50 15.50
C GLN A 224 -14.03 24.53 14.81
N GLU A 225 -12.71 24.23 14.70
CA GLU A 225 -11.74 25.11 14.03
C GLU A 225 -12.06 25.29 12.55
N GLU A 226 -12.54 24.24 11.87
CA GLU A 226 -12.96 24.27 10.46
C GLU A 226 -14.39 24.86 10.29
N GLY A 227 -15.07 25.18 11.38
CA GLY A 227 -16.44 25.73 11.35
C GLY A 227 -17.47 24.73 10.81
N ALA A 228 -17.29 23.44 11.10
CA ALA A 228 -18.19 22.36 10.71
C ALA A 228 -18.81 21.70 11.95
N ASN A 229 -19.96 21.04 11.75
CA ASN A 229 -20.67 20.34 12.82
C ASN A 229 -20.45 18.83 12.76
N VAL A 230 -20.16 18.31 11.58
CA VAL A 230 -20.16 16.87 11.27
C VAL A 230 -19.01 16.55 10.31
N ILE A 231 -18.45 15.36 10.43
CA ILE A 231 -17.54 14.79 9.42
C ILE A 231 -18.07 13.43 8.96
N VAL A 232 -18.01 13.20 7.66
CA VAL A 232 -18.22 11.88 7.04
C VAL A 232 -16.85 11.29 6.75
N VAL A 233 -16.56 10.13 7.31
CA VAL A 233 -15.29 9.40 7.14
C VAL A 233 -15.55 8.18 6.29
N SER A 234 -14.86 8.08 5.15
CA SER A 234 -14.95 6.95 4.23
C SER A 234 -13.68 6.09 4.18
N ALA A 235 -12.51 6.64 4.50
CA ALA A 235 -11.26 5.87 4.45
C ALA A 235 -11.21 4.81 5.56
N LEU A 236 -11.00 3.54 5.17
CA LEU A 236 -11.09 2.39 6.08
C LEU A 236 -10.02 2.40 7.17
N ASP A 237 -8.80 2.83 6.82
CA ASP A 237 -7.68 2.94 7.75
C ASP A 237 -7.88 4.07 8.78
N GLU A 238 -8.55 5.17 8.39
CA GLU A 238 -8.92 6.26 9.29
C GLU A 238 -9.98 5.80 10.31
N ILE A 239 -10.97 5.02 9.87
CA ILE A 239 -12.00 4.43 10.71
C ILE A 239 -11.37 3.44 11.70
N ALA A 240 -10.53 2.54 11.20
CA ALA A 240 -9.83 1.54 12.00
C ALA A 240 -8.93 2.19 13.08
N TRP A 241 -8.18 3.24 12.68
CA TRP A 241 -7.33 4.00 13.61
C TRP A 241 -8.15 4.76 14.66
N LEU A 242 -9.22 5.44 14.25
CA LEU A 242 -10.04 6.27 15.15
C LEU A 242 -10.72 5.43 16.23
N LEU A 243 -11.22 4.25 15.86
CA LEU A 243 -11.95 3.35 16.76
C LEU A 243 -11.07 2.36 17.53
N ASN A 244 -9.74 2.35 17.29
CA ASN A 244 -8.84 1.32 17.82
C ASN A 244 -9.32 -0.10 17.50
N LEU A 245 -9.84 -0.30 16.29
CA LEU A 245 -10.28 -1.58 15.77
C LEU A 245 -9.46 -1.96 14.54
N ARG A 246 -9.31 -3.25 14.30
CA ARG A 246 -8.76 -3.80 13.05
C ARG A 246 -9.72 -4.85 12.51
N GLY A 247 -9.58 -5.16 11.25
CA GLY A 247 -10.25 -6.25 10.55
C GLY A 247 -9.28 -6.93 9.59
N SER A 248 -9.80 -7.76 8.71
CA SER A 248 -9.05 -8.43 7.64
C SER A 248 -9.87 -8.53 6.35
N ASP A 249 -10.77 -7.58 6.11
CA ASP A 249 -11.65 -7.59 4.94
C ASP A 249 -10.88 -7.36 3.62
N ILE A 250 -9.71 -6.72 3.72
CA ILE A 250 -8.78 -6.55 2.60
C ILE A 250 -7.46 -7.24 2.98
N ARG A 251 -7.00 -8.14 2.13
CA ARG A 251 -5.76 -8.88 2.35
C ARG A 251 -4.60 -7.92 2.66
N TYR A 252 -3.76 -8.27 3.63
CA TYR A 252 -2.61 -7.51 4.12
C TYR A 252 -2.92 -6.17 4.80
N ASN A 253 -4.15 -5.66 4.66
CA ASN A 253 -4.58 -4.42 5.27
C ASN A 253 -5.48 -4.71 6.47
N PRO A 254 -5.07 -4.37 7.69
CA PRO A 254 -5.86 -4.65 8.89
C PRO A 254 -7.03 -3.67 9.05
N VAL A 255 -7.91 -3.62 8.05
CA VAL A 255 -9.07 -2.73 7.95
C VAL A 255 -10.37 -3.54 7.79
N PHE A 256 -11.49 -2.88 7.92
CA PHE A 256 -12.83 -3.48 7.77
C PHE A 256 -13.79 -2.50 7.07
N PHE A 257 -14.72 -3.04 6.30
CA PHE A 257 -15.70 -2.23 5.57
C PHE A 257 -16.63 -1.49 6.53
N ALA A 258 -16.53 -0.17 6.53
CA ALA A 258 -17.36 0.71 7.32
C ALA A 258 -17.35 2.14 6.79
N TYR A 259 -18.39 2.92 7.17
CA TYR A 259 -18.37 4.37 7.13
C TYR A 259 -18.59 4.92 8.53
N LEU A 260 -18.14 6.15 8.79
CA LEU A 260 -18.44 6.87 10.03
C LEU A 260 -19.06 8.23 9.74
N ILE A 261 -20.03 8.61 10.56
CA ILE A 261 -20.43 10.01 10.71
C ILE A 261 -20.18 10.40 12.17
N VAL A 262 -19.36 11.43 12.37
CA VAL A 262 -19.04 11.95 13.71
C VAL A 262 -19.56 13.38 13.83
N SER A 263 -20.38 13.64 14.84
CA SER A 263 -20.80 14.98 15.25
C SER A 263 -20.18 15.35 16.60
N HIS A 264 -20.51 16.55 17.11
CA HIS A 264 -20.03 16.99 18.42
C HIS A 264 -20.43 16.05 19.56
N ASP A 265 -21.58 15.37 19.45
CA ASP A 265 -22.18 14.55 20.51
C ASP A 265 -22.42 13.08 20.10
N LYS A 266 -22.44 12.77 18.79
CA LYS A 266 -22.81 11.45 18.27
C LYS A 266 -21.69 10.82 17.45
N LEU A 267 -21.77 9.49 17.34
CA LEU A 267 -20.96 8.67 16.47
C LEU A 267 -21.88 7.60 15.86
N HIS A 268 -22.01 7.62 14.54
CA HIS A 268 -22.73 6.60 13.78
C HIS A 268 -21.73 5.75 13.02
N LEU A 269 -21.74 4.45 13.27
CA LEU A 269 -20.93 3.46 12.58
C LEU A 269 -21.80 2.68 11.61
N PHE A 270 -21.51 2.79 10.32
CA PHE A 270 -22.19 2.04 9.25
C PHE A 270 -21.30 0.85 8.86
N THR A 271 -21.73 -0.34 9.24
CA THR A 271 -21.04 -1.61 8.95
C THR A 271 -22.06 -2.75 9.03
N ASN A 272 -21.65 -4.00 8.78
CA ASN A 272 -22.54 -5.13 9.09
C ASN A 272 -22.79 -5.22 10.62
N PRO A 273 -24.04 -4.99 11.11
CA PRO A 273 -24.31 -4.97 12.55
C PRO A 273 -24.01 -6.29 13.26
N GLU A 274 -24.01 -7.43 12.56
CA GLU A 274 -23.73 -8.75 13.13
C GLU A 274 -22.29 -8.87 13.64
N ARG A 275 -21.37 -8.06 13.11
CA ARG A 275 -19.96 -8.01 13.55
C ARG A 275 -19.79 -7.35 14.92
N ILE A 276 -20.78 -6.59 15.38
CA ILE A 276 -20.72 -5.88 16.67
C ILE A 276 -21.22 -6.82 17.77
N ASN A 277 -20.42 -7.82 18.05
CA ASN A 277 -20.63 -8.78 19.13
C ASN A 277 -20.31 -8.17 20.51
N GLU A 278 -20.46 -8.96 21.60
CA GLU A 278 -20.23 -8.45 22.97
C GLU A 278 -18.78 -8.01 23.20
N THR A 279 -17.80 -8.66 22.58
CA THR A 279 -16.38 -8.27 22.65
C THR A 279 -16.17 -6.86 22.11
N ILE A 280 -16.78 -6.53 20.97
CA ILE A 280 -16.69 -5.19 20.37
C ILE A 280 -17.47 -4.15 21.19
N ARG A 281 -18.62 -4.53 21.77
CA ARG A 281 -19.38 -3.63 22.68
C ARG A 281 -18.57 -3.32 23.93
N GLU A 282 -17.88 -4.30 24.52
CA GLU A 282 -16.98 -4.09 25.65
C GLU A 282 -15.76 -3.24 25.27
N HIS A 283 -15.20 -3.44 24.07
CA HIS A 283 -14.14 -2.58 23.56
C HIS A 283 -14.59 -1.12 23.50
N PHE A 284 -15.78 -0.83 22.94
CA PHE A 284 -16.29 0.53 22.90
C PHE A 284 -16.43 1.13 24.31
N ARG A 285 -16.93 0.37 25.30
CA ARG A 285 -17.01 0.83 26.70
C ARG A 285 -15.63 1.15 27.26
N THR A 286 -14.67 0.26 27.04
CA THR A 286 -13.29 0.41 27.51
C THR A 286 -12.59 1.61 26.86
N GLU A 287 -12.84 1.84 25.58
CA GLU A 287 -12.32 2.97 24.81
C GLU A 287 -13.03 4.30 25.11
N GLY A 288 -14.08 4.28 25.95
CA GLY A 288 -14.86 5.45 26.32
C GLY A 288 -15.78 5.95 25.22
N ILE A 289 -16.16 5.08 24.28
CA ILE A 289 -17.19 5.35 23.27
C ILE A 289 -18.54 4.95 23.84
N ILE A 290 -19.37 5.95 24.16
CA ILE A 290 -20.68 5.71 24.77
C ILE A 290 -21.72 5.55 23.67
N GLY A 291 -22.26 4.32 23.54
CA GLY A 291 -23.41 3.99 22.72
C GLY A 291 -23.25 4.42 21.24
N PRO A 292 -22.26 3.91 20.49
CA PRO A 292 -22.20 4.19 19.06
C PRO A 292 -23.49 3.68 18.41
N ASP A 293 -24.11 4.52 17.57
CA ASP A 293 -25.27 4.11 16.77
C ASP A 293 -24.77 3.30 15.58
N VAL A 294 -24.96 1.97 15.66
CA VAL A 294 -24.54 1.03 14.62
C VAL A 294 -25.70 0.82 13.65
N ARG A 295 -25.44 1.07 12.38
CA ARG A 295 -26.39 0.98 11.27
C ARG A 295 -25.87 0.06 10.17
N ASP A 296 -26.75 -0.37 9.26
CA ASP A 296 -26.36 -1.12 8.10
C ASP A 296 -25.38 -0.31 7.22
N TYR A 297 -24.40 -1.00 6.64
CA TYR A 297 -23.37 -0.40 5.80
C TYR A 297 -23.94 0.44 4.65
N ARG A 298 -25.05 -0.02 4.04
CA ARG A 298 -25.70 0.66 2.91
C ARG A 298 -26.50 1.91 3.30
N ASP A 299 -26.70 2.15 4.57
CA ASP A 299 -27.50 3.30 5.06
C ASP A 299 -26.70 4.62 5.12
N ILE A 300 -25.45 4.64 4.66
CA ILE A 300 -24.59 5.84 4.76
C ILE A 300 -25.22 7.09 4.14
N LEU A 301 -25.82 6.98 2.95
CA LEU A 301 -26.47 8.13 2.29
C LEU A 301 -27.68 8.64 3.09
N ALA A 302 -28.47 7.73 3.67
CA ALA A 302 -29.58 8.10 4.56
C ALA A 302 -29.06 8.80 5.83
N GLY A 303 -27.93 8.32 6.38
CA GLY A 303 -27.27 8.95 7.51
C GLY A 303 -26.78 10.37 7.21
N ILE A 304 -26.21 10.60 6.01
CA ILE A 304 -25.83 11.94 5.56
C ILE A 304 -27.06 12.85 5.43
N ASP A 305 -28.14 12.37 4.82
CA ASP A 305 -29.38 13.13 4.63
C ASP A 305 -30.02 13.58 5.95
N GLU A 306 -29.94 12.78 7.04
CA GLU A 306 -30.38 13.19 8.36
C GLU A 306 -29.69 14.48 8.85
N TYR A 307 -28.36 14.57 8.67
CA TYR A 307 -27.58 15.74 9.07
C TYR A 307 -27.78 16.94 8.13
N VAL A 308 -27.93 16.69 6.83
CA VAL A 308 -28.24 17.72 5.83
C VAL A 308 -29.59 18.37 6.16
N ARG A 309 -30.65 17.59 6.42
CA ARG A 309 -31.97 18.10 6.84
C ARG A 309 -31.91 18.87 8.17
N GLY A 310 -30.98 18.50 9.04
CA GLY A 310 -30.72 19.23 10.29
C GLY A 310 -29.99 20.58 10.10
N GLY A 311 -29.66 20.98 8.87
CA GLY A 311 -28.98 22.24 8.57
C GLY A 311 -27.50 22.24 8.99
N ASN A 312 -26.89 21.08 9.13
CA ASN A 312 -25.48 20.97 9.54
C ASN A 312 -24.53 21.24 8.38
N ARG A 313 -23.33 21.72 8.72
CA ARG A 313 -22.20 21.82 7.81
C ARG A 313 -21.31 20.59 7.96
N LEU A 314 -21.11 19.86 6.87
CA LEU A 314 -20.43 18.56 6.86
C LEU A 314 -19.05 18.66 6.17
N ILE A 315 -18.03 18.11 6.83
CA ILE A 315 -16.71 17.86 6.22
C ILE A 315 -16.74 16.53 5.48
N VAL A 316 -16.18 16.52 4.28
CA VAL A 316 -15.82 15.32 3.50
C VAL A 316 -14.40 15.43 2.98
N SER A 317 -13.72 14.28 2.83
CA SER A 317 -12.38 14.21 2.25
C SER A 317 -12.39 14.55 0.76
N THR A 318 -11.31 15.14 0.25
CA THR A 318 -11.06 15.26 -1.20
C THR A 318 -10.97 13.92 -1.91
N ALA A 319 -10.68 12.84 -1.17
CA ALA A 319 -10.63 11.47 -1.67
C ALA A 319 -11.97 10.71 -1.56
N CYS A 320 -13.02 11.29 -0.97
CA CYS A 320 -14.31 10.62 -0.87
C CYS A 320 -14.94 10.39 -2.24
N SER A 321 -15.79 9.37 -2.35
CA SER A 321 -16.52 9.09 -3.58
C SER A 321 -17.47 10.24 -3.97
N HIS A 322 -17.75 10.35 -5.27
CA HIS A 322 -18.71 11.34 -5.74
C HIS A 322 -20.12 11.12 -5.17
N ALA A 323 -20.50 9.89 -4.88
CA ALA A 323 -21.78 9.58 -4.26
C ALA A 323 -21.96 10.27 -2.89
N LEU A 324 -20.96 10.17 -2.01
CA LEU A 324 -20.99 10.84 -0.70
C LEU A 324 -20.93 12.37 -0.85
N TYR A 325 -20.09 12.84 -1.75
CA TYR A 325 -19.93 14.28 -2.04
C TYR A 325 -21.23 14.91 -2.53
N ALA A 326 -21.89 14.29 -3.52
CA ALA A 326 -23.11 14.81 -4.13
C ALA A 326 -24.34 14.74 -3.18
N ALA A 327 -24.34 13.88 -2.18
CA ALA A 327 -25.38 13.78 -1.17
C ALA A 327 -25.45 15.02 -0.25
N ILE A 328 -24.42 15.88 -0.25
CA ILE A 328 -24.35 17.07 0.60
C ILE A 328 -24.49 18.32 -0.27
N PRO A 329 -25.49 19.20 -0.04
CA PRO A 329 -25.63 20.48 -0.74
C PRO A 329 -24.36 21.34 -0.64
N ALA A 330 -24.08 22.12 -1.68
CA ALA A 330 -22.83 22.88 -1.79
C ALA A 330 -22.63 23.91 -0.66
N ASP A 331 -23.70 24.49 -0.16
CA ASP A 331 -23.70 25.47 0.93
C ASP A 331 -23.47 24.82 2.32
N GLN A 332 -23.72 23.52 2.46
CA GLN A 332 -23.49 22.74 3.67
C GLN A 332 -22.21 21.89 3.62
N ARG A 333 -21.55 21.82 2.48
CA ARG A 333 -20.40 20.94 2.25
C ARG A 333 -19.08 21.70 2.39
N LEU A 334 -18.16 21.13 3.18
CA LEU A 334 -16.76 21.53 3.25
C LEU A 334 -15.85 20.37 2.82
N GLN A 335 -15.26 20.49 1.65
CA GLN A 335 -14.32 19.49 1.15
C GLN A 335 -12.89 19.89 1.48
N VAL A 336 -12.17 19.04 2.23
CA VAL A 336 -10.78 19.27 2.65
C VAL A 336 -9.95 18.00 2.48
N TYR A 337 -8.63 18.14 2.43
CA TYR A 337 -7.75 16.98 2.60
C TYR A 337 -8.00 16.37 3.98
N SER A 338 -8.10 15.03 4.07
CA SER A 338 -8.56 14.37 5.29
C SER A 338 -7.87 14.86 6.56
N VAL A 339 -8.67 15.27 7.50
CA VAL A 339 -8.24 15.67 8.85
C VAL A 339 -7.66 14.47 9.60
N LEU A 340 -8.33 13.31 9.49
CA LEU A 340 -7.91 12.08 10.17
C LEU A 340 -6.60 11.52 9.60
N ALA A 341 -6.40 11.62 8.27
CA ALA A 341 -5.13 11.25 7.67
C ALA A 341 -3.96 12.03 8.28
N LYS A 342 -4.12 13.34 8.48
CA LYS A 342 -3.09 14.18 9.13
C LYS A 342 -2.87 13.80 10.61
N MET A 343 -3.94 13.49 11.34
CA MET A 343 -3.86 13.10 12.76
C MET A 343 -3.16 11.74 12.92
N LYS A 344 -3.47 10.79 12.04
CA LYS A 344 -2.93 9.43 12.03
C LYS A 344 -1.47 9.37 11.59
N ALA A 345 -1.07 10.21 10.65
CA ALA A 345 0.30 10.29 10.12
C ALA A 345 1.34 10.61 11.20
N VAL A 346 0.96 11.38 12.22
CA VAL A 346 1.83 11.73 13.36
C VAL A 346 1.67 10.68 14.45
N LYS A 347 2.60 9.72 14.50
CA LYS A 347 2.54 8.62 15.47
C LYS A 347 2.76 9.14 16.89
N ASN A 348 1.92 8.72 17.83
CA ASN A 348 2.15 8.99 19.23
C ASN A 348 3.40 8.22 19.76
N PRO A 349 3.92 8.50 20.97
CA PRO A 349 5.13 7.85 21.46
C PRO A 349 5.06 6.33 21.55
N THR A 350 3.87 5.76 21.81
CA THR A 350 3.64 4.31 21.86
C THR A 350 3.69 3.71 20.45
N GLU A 351 2.95 4.26 19.51
CA GLU A 351 2.98 3.84 18.09
C GLU A 351 4.40 3.98 17.51
N ALA A 352 5.08 5.10 17.76
CA ALA A 352 6.46 5.31 17.27
C ALA A 352 7.45 4.29 17.86
N THR A 353 7.28 3.90 19.12
CA THR A 353 8.12 2.88 19.76
C THR A 353 7.82 1.50 19.20
N GLY A 354 6.54 1.16 19.01
CA GLY A 354 6.09 -0.09 18.38
C GLY A 354 6.67 -0.22 16.98
N MET A 355 6.55 0.82 16.15
CA MET A 355 7.12 0.85 14.80
C MET A 355 8.61 0.49 14.81
N ARG A 356 9.43 1.15 15.65
CA ARG A 356 10.87 0.82 15.75
C ARG A 356 11.12 -0.63 16.16
N ARG A 357 10.39 -1.14 17.16
CA ARG A 357 10.52 -2.54 17.63
C ARG A 357 10.12 -3.55 16.56
N ALA A 358 9.05 -3.27 15.82
CA ALA A 358 8.63 -4.11 14.70
C ALA A 358 9.74 -4.23 13.65
N HIS A 359 10.42 -3.11 13.31
CA HIS A 359 11.52 -3.13 12.34
C HIS A 359 12.76 -3.90 12.83
N VAL A 360 13.03 -3.96 14.13
CA VAL A 360 14.12 -4.79 14.66
C VAL A 360 13.79 -6.29 14.53
N ARG A 361 12.56 -6.69 14.86
CA ARG A 361 12.10 -8.08 14.69
C ARG A 361 12.07 -8.50 13.22
N ASP A 362 11.54 -7.64 12.37
CA ASP A 362 11.51 -7.85 10.93
C ASP A 362 12.93 -7.94 10.34
N GLY A 363 13.82 -7.05 10.79
CA GLY A 363 15.23 -7.07 10.41
C GLY A 363 15.92 -8.40 10.73
N ALA A 364 15.62 -9.02 11.88
CA ALA A 364 16.13 -10.33 12.20
C ALA A 364 15.62 -11.42 11.24
N ALA A 365 14.33 -11.37 10.86
CA ALA A 365 13.76 -12.29 9.89
C ALA A 365 14.43 -12.15 8.51
N VAL A 366 14.61 -10.91 8.03
CA VAL A 366 15.26 -10.64 6.73
C VAL A 366 16.74 -11.05 6.76
N VAL A 367 17.46 -10.80 7.85
CA VAL A 367 18.86 -11.24 8.02
C VAL A 367 18.97 -12.77 7.96
N ARG A 368 18.10 -13.49 8.66
CA ARG A 368 18.05 -14.96 8.60
C ARG A 368 17.76 -15.47 7.20
N TYR A 369 16.85 -14.81 6.51
CA TYR A 369 16.52 -15.14 5.12
C TYR A 369 17.70 -14.93 4.17
N LEU A 370 18.36 -13.78 4.21
CA LEU A 370 19.51 -13.49 3.33
C LEU A 370 20.67 -14.44 3.60
N HIS A 371 20.92 -14.78 4.87
CA HIS A 371 21.89 -15.82 5.22
C HIS A 371 21.50 -17.19 4.64
N TRP A 372 20.23 -17.62 4.87
CA TRP A 372 19.72 -18.88 4.33
C TRP A 372 19.88 -18.93 2.80
N LEU A 373 19.49 -17.87 2.10
CA LEU A 373 19.58 -17.81 0.65
C LEU A 373 21.00 -18.01 0.13
N GLU A 374 21.99 -17.39 0.76
CA GLU A 374 23.43 -17.60 0.41
C GLU A 374 23.89 -19.04 0.61
N THR A 375 23.29 -19.78 1.56
CA THR A 375 23.68 -21.17 1.87
C THR A 375 23.06 -22.19 0.92
N VAL A 376 21.90 -21.89 0.33
CA VAL A 376 21.14 -22.87 -0.48
C VAL A 376 21.12 -22.58 -1.98
N VAL A 377 21.56 -21.41 -2.40
CA VAL A 377 21.49 -20.99 -3.82
C VAL A 377 22.19 -21.95 -4.78
N ASP A 378 23.27 -22.60 -4.33
CA ASP A 378 24.03 -23.57 -5.15
C ASP A 378 23.30 -24.91 -5.32
N GLU A 379 22.25 -25.18 -4.55
CA GLU A 379 21.41 -26.38 -4.73
C GLU A 379 20.52 -26.28 -5.98
N GLY A 380 20.33 -25.07 -6.52
CA GLY A 380 19.63 -24.81 -7.78
C GLY A 380 18.11 -25.04 -7.73
N ASN A 381 17.53 -25.09 -6.52
CA ASN A 381 16.11 -25.40 -6.29
C ASN A 381 15.32 -24.25 -5.63
N VAL A 382 15.97 -23.09 -5.43
CA VAL A 382 15.30 -21.90 -4.88
C VAL A 382 14.79 -21.03 -6.01
N THR A 383 13.51 -20.69 -5.94
CA THR A 383 12.85 -19.80 -6.90
C THR A 383 12.35 -18.52 -6.20
N GLU A 384 11.86 -17.56 -6.96
CA GLU A 384 11.26 -16.33 -6.43
C GLU A 384 10.09 -16.64 -5.48
N LEU A 385 9.19 -17.57 -5.85
CA LEU A 385 8.08 -18.03 -5.03
C LEU A 385 8.56 -18.72 -3.75
N SER A 386 9.46 -19.69 -3.88
CA SER A 386 9.97 -20.42 -2.70
C SER A 386 10.79 -19.52 -1.77
N GLY A 387 11.50 -18.54 -2.32
CA GLY A 387 12.22 -17.51 -1.56
C GLY A 387 11.26 -16.62 -0.76
N ALA A 388 10.22 -16.11 -1.39
CA ALA A 388 9.18 -15.32 -0.72
C ALA A 388 8.48 -16.12 0.40
N ALA A 389 8.17 -17.39 0.14
CA ALA A 389 7.59 -18.29 1.14
C ALA A 389 8.51 -18.48 2.35
N LYS A 390 9.81 -18.67 2.12
CA LYS A 390 10.80 -18.83 3.18
C LYS A 390 10.97 -17.58 4.05
N LEU A 391 10.94 -16.40 3.41
CA LEU A 391 10.97 -15.15 4.17
C LEU A 391 9.72 -14.98 5.04
N ARG A 392 8.54 -15.33 4.53
CA ARG A 392 7.30 -15.35 5.33
C ARG A 392 7.42 -16.29 6.54
N GLU A 393 8.02 -17.48 6.37
CA GLU A 393 8.28 -18.42 7.47
C GLU A 393 9.11 -17.76 8.58
N PHE A 394 10.26 -17.12 8.25
CA PHE A 394 11.09 -16.42 9.23
C PHE A 394 10.37 -15.23 9.90
N ARG A 395 9.51 -14.53 9.20
CA ARG A 395 8.68 -13.46 9.77
C ARG A 395 7.64 -14.04 10.75
N SER A 396 7.02 -15.16 10.40
CA SER A 396 6.00 -15.80 11.24
C SER A 396 6.52 -16.30 12.60
N GLU A 397 7.84 -16.48 12.72
CA GLU A 397 8.51 -16.83 13.97
C GLU A 397 8.74 -15.62 14.88
N GLN A 398 8.55 -14.40 14.38
CA GLN A 398 8.79 -13.18 15.14
C GLN A 398 7.61 -12.85 16.06
N GLU A 399 7.93 -12.33 17.26
CA GLU A 399 6.92 -11.90 18.23
C GLU A 399 6.00 -10.83 17.63
N LEU A 400 4.70 -10.92 17.94
CA LEU A 400 3.63 -10.02 17.50
C LEU A 400 3.33 -10.04 15.99
N PHE A 401 3.95 -10.91 15.20
CA PHE A 401 3.63 -11.07 13.79
C PHE A 401 2.18 -11.50 13.61
N VAL A 402 1.51 -10.90 12.64
CA VAL A 402 0.11 -11.21 12.28
C VAL A 402 0.02 -11.75 10.86
N ASP A 403 0.55 -11.03 9.88
CA ASP A 403 0.58 -11.41 8.46
C ASP A 403 1.64 -10.57 7.72
N LEU A 404 1.74 -10.73 6.40
CA LEU A 404 2.50 -9.82 5.55
C LEU A 404 1.82 -8.45 5.45
N SER A 405 2.58 -7.40 5.15
CA SER A 405 2.04 -6.05 4.90
C SER A 405 1.63 -5.82 3.43
N PHE A 406 2.15 -6.65 2.51
CA PHE A 406 1.81 -6.73 1.09
C PHE A 406 2.36 -8.03 0.49
N THR A 407 1.97 -8.35 -0.75
CA THR A 407 2.56 -9.47 -1.49
C THR A 407 4.03 -9.17 -1.77
N ALA A 408 4.94 -10.02 -1.30
CA ALA A 408 6.37 -9.80 -1.49
C ALA A 408 6.75 -9.70 -2.98
N ILE A 409 7.54 -8.69 -3.31
CA ILE A 409 8.22 -8.56 -4.61
C ILE A 409 9.52 -9.34 -4.50
N SER A 410 9.50 -10.60 -4.91
CA SER A 410 10.66 -11.48 -4.96
C SER A 410 11.04 -11.64 -6.42
N ALA A 411 12.10 -10.95 -6.87
CA ALA A 411 12.35 -10.71 -8.29
C ALA A 411 13.81 -10.94 -8.66
N PHE A 412 14.06 -11.92 -9.53
CA PHE A 412 15.41 -12.25 -9.99
C PHE A 412 15.64 -11.77 -11.43
N GLY A 413 16.80 -11.20 -11.68
CA GLY A 413 17.23 -10.79 -13.03
C GLY A 413 16.21 -9.85 -13.70
N PRO A 414 15.66 -10.20 -14.88
CA PRO A 414 14.74 -9.34 -15.64
C PRO A 414 13.44 -9.02 -14.91
N ASN A 415 12.93 -9.92 -14.04
CA ASN A 415 11.75 -9.66 -13.24
C ASN A 415 11.95 -8.50 -12.25
N GLY A 416 13.18 -8.29 -11.78
CA GLY A 416 13.55 -7.14 -10.95
C GLY A 416 13.35 -5.78 -11.63
N ALA A 417 13.26 -5.72 -12.96
CA ALA A 417 12.96 -4.50 -13.69
C ALA A 417 11.48 -4.11 -13.67
N ILE A 418 10.60 -4.99 -13.23
CA ILE A 418 9.17 -4.72 -13.05
C ILE A 418 8.96 -4.23 -11.61
N VAL A 419 8.70 -2.93 -11.43
CA VAL A 419 8.73 -2.24 -10.12
C VAL A 419 7.87 -2.91 -9.06
N HIS A 420 6.65 -3.33 -9.43
CA HIS A 420 5.69 -4.02 -8.57
C HIS A 420 5.47 -5.48 -9.01
N TYR A 421 6.56 -6.16 -9.37
CA TYR A 421 6.51 -7.57 -9.74
C TYR A 421 5.99 -8.43 -8.58
N SER A 422 5.12 -9.37 -8.88
CA SER A 422 4.72 -10.42 -7.96
C SER A 422 4.91 -11.76 -8.65
N PRO A 423 5.75 -12.66 -8.10
CA PRO A 423 5.97 -13.96 -8.71
C PRO A 423 4.70 -14.81 -8.69
N ASN A 424 4.47 -15.53 -9.77
CA ASN A 424 3.42 -16.52 -9.90
C ASN A 424 3.98 -17.76 -10.62
N GLU A 425 3.21 -18.84 -10.75
CA GLU A 425 3.67 -20.10 -11.33
C GLU A 425 4.17 -19.96 -12.78
N GLU A 426 3.66 -18.99 -13.55
CA GLU A 426 4.05 -18.77 -14.95
C GLU A 426 5.34 -17.95 -15.08
N THR A 427 5.61 -17.04 -14.14
CA THR A 427 6.71 -16.08 -14.21
C THR A 427 7.86 -16.40 -13.26
N ASP A 428 7.70 -17.40 -12.38
CA ASP A 428 8.65 -17.78 -11.33
C ASP A 428 10.02 -18.18 -11.90
N LEU A 429 11.05 -17.45 -11.54
CA LEU A 429 12.43 -17.71 -11.94
C LEU A 429 13.25 -18.35 -10.82
N ALA A 430 14.17 -19.23 -11.19
CA ALA A 430 15.18 -19.74 -10.27
C ALA A 430 16.14 -18.62 -9.87
N ILE A 431 16.40 -18.47 -8.57
CA ILE A 431 17.41 -17.54 -8.05
C ILE A 431 18.76 -18.20 -8.16
N THR A 432 19.69 -17.54 -8.87
CA THR A 432 21.03 -18.07 -9.14
C THR A 432 22.13 -17.06 -8.77
N ARG A 433 23.38 -17.41 -9.04
CA ARG A 433 24.53 -16.51 -8.84
C ARG A 433 24.76 -15.54 -10.02
N ASP A 434 23.95 -15.60 -11.08
CA ASP A 434 24.26 -14.91 -12.34
C ASP A 434 23.59 -13.53 -12.47
N GLY A 435 22.77 -13.12 -11.48
CA GLY A 435 22.01 -11.88 -11.54
C GLY A 435 21.77 -11.23 -10.19
N ILE A 436 21.18 -10.03 -10.24
CA ILE A 436 20.67 -9.35 -9.06
C ILE A 436 19.33 -9.98 -8.68
N TYR A 437 19.18 -10.28 -7.39
CA TYR A 437 17.92 -10.61 -6.75
C TYR A 437 17.46 -9.41 -5.92
N LEU A 438 16.25 -8.93 -6.20
CA LEU A 438 15.57 -7.88 -5.47
C LEU A 438 14.47 -8.51 -4.63
N ILE A 439 14.49 -8.27 -3.33
CA ILE A 439 13.44 -8.67 -2.39
C ILE A 439 12.89 -7.43 -1.70
N ASP A 440 11.63 -7.14 -1.96
CA ASP A 440 10.85 -6.09 -1.32
C ASP A 440 9.67 -6.73 -0.59
N SER A 441 9.57 -6.46 0.71
CA SER A 441 8.66 -7.22 1.57
C SER A 441 8.49 -6.58 2.93
N GLY A 442 7.37 -6.87 3.57
CA GLY A 442 7.10 -6.38 4.91
C GLY A 442 6.14 -7.25 5.70
N GLY A 443 5.96 -6.91 6.96
CA GLY A 443 5.07 -7.63 7.89
C GLY A 443 4.16 -6.69 8.66
N GLN A 444 2.97 -7.19 8.98
CA GLN A 444 2.05 -6.63 9.95
C GLN A 444 2.34 -7.21 11.32
N TYR A 445 2.69 -6.34 12.26
CA TYR A 445 2.89 -6.67 13.67
C TYR A 445 1.85 -5.92 14.50
N LEU A 446 1.40 -6.46 15.63
CA LEU A 446 0.39 -5.77 16.48
C LEU A 446 0.80 -4.35 16.90
N ASP A 447 2.09 -4.07 16.92
CA ASP A 447 2.67 -2.77 17.32
C ASP A 447 3.29 -1.97 16.15
N GLY A 448 3.18 -2.45 14.89
CA GLY A 448 3.70 -1.73 13.74
C GLY A 448 3.54 -2.45 12.41
N THR A 449 3.83 -1.74 11.34
CA THR A 449 3.91 -2.26 9.96
C THR A 449 5.33 -2.05 9.46
N THR A 450 5.90 -3.01 8.75
CA THR A 450 7.24 -2.91 8.17
C THR A 450 7.21 -2.95 6.66
N ASP A 451 8.24 -2.35 6.08
CA ASP A 451 8.52 -2.31 4.65
C ASP A 451 10.03 -2.22 4.44
N VAL A 452 10.59 -3.07 3.58
CA VAL A 452 12.03 -3.09 3.33
C VAL A 452 12.36 -3.71 1.99
N THR A 453 13.16 -3.02 1.19
CA THR A 453 13.76 -3.60 -0.02
C THR A 453 15.27 -3.80 0.14
N ARG A 454 15.75 -4.98 -0.27
CA ARG A 454 17.17 -5.24 -0.48
C ARG A 454 17.40 -5.83 -1.86
N SER A 455 18.40 -5.29 -2.55
CA SER A 455 18.96 -5.89 -3.77
C SER A 455 20.29 -6.55 -3.44
N VAL A 456 20.45 -7.82 -3.82
CA VAL A 456 21.66 -8.62 -3.56
C VAL A 456 22.12 -9.33 -4.83
N HIS A 457 23.42 -9.55 -4.94
CA HIS A 457 24.05 -10.39 -5.97
C HIS A 457 24.80 -11.54 -5.31
N LEU A 458 24.42 -12.78 -5.62
CA LEU A 458 24.99 -13.96 -4.96
C LEU A 458 26.30 -14.43 -5.60
N GLY A 459 26.60 -13.98 -6.84
CA GLY A 459 27.86 -14.19 -7.55
C GLY A 459 28.66 -12.88 -7.72
N GLU A 460 29.16 -12.61 -8.93
CA GLU A 460 29.97 -11.43 -9.22
C GLU A 460 29.18 -10.42 -10.07
N PRO A 461 28.86 -9.24 -9.53
CA PRO A 461 28.12 -8.21 -10.25
C PRO A 461 28.97 -7.55 -11.35
N THR A 462 28.34 -7.15 -12.43
CA THR A 462 28.97 -6.35 -13.49
C THR A 462 29.31 -4.93 -13.01
N ALA A 463 30.18 -4.25 -13.70
CA ALA A 463 30.54 -2.86 -13.40
C ALA A 463 29.30 -1.94 -13.46
N PHE A 464 28.40 -2.14 -14.42
CA PHE A 464 27.18 -1.35 -14.57
C PHE A 464 26.17 -1.61 -13.43
N GLN A 465 26.01 -2.86 -13.02
CA GLN A 465 25.18 -3.20 -11.86
C GLN A 465 25.71 -2.52 -10.58
N ARG A 466 27.03 -2.53 -10.36
CA ARG A 466 27.66 -1.84 -9.22
C ARG A 466 27.50 -0.33 -9.31
N GLU A 467 27.64 0.26 -10.49
CA GLU A 467 27.41 1.69 -10.69
C GLU A 467 25.96 2.07 -10.35
N CYS A 468 24.97 1.38 -10.92
CA CYS A 468 23.56 1.64 -10.68
C CYS A 468 23.23 1.50 -9.19
N PHE A 469 23.63 0.40 -8.55
CA PHE A 469 23.41 0.16 -7.12
C PHE A 469 24.03 1.28 -6.28
N THR A 470 25.26 1.68 -6.57
CA THR A 470 25.95 2.71 -5.78
C THR A 470 25.31 4.07 -5.96
N ARG A 471 24.78 4.42 -7.14
CA ARG A 471 24.07 5.67 -7.37
C ARG A 471 22.72 5.70 -6.64
N VAL A 472 21.99 4.58 -6.61
CA VAL A 472 20.78 4.41 -5.78
C VAL A 472 21.14 4.57 -4.30
N LEU A 473 22.22 3.91 -3.83
CA LEU A 473 22.71 4.05 -2.45
C LEU A 473 23.06 5.49 -2.09
N LYS A 474 23.69 6.26 -3.00
CA LYS A 474 23.99 7.69 -2.77
C LYS A 474 22.71 8.51 -2.57
N GLY A 475 21.70 8.29 -3.38
CA GLY A 475 20.38 8.91 -3.22
C GLY A 475 19.74 8.56 -1.89
N PHE A 476 19.72 7.28 -1.54
CA PHE A 476 19.24 6.76 -0.27
C PHE A 476 19.95 7.43 0.93
N LEU A 477 21.28 7.47 0.94
CA LEU A 477 22.07 8.10 2.01
C LEU A 477 21.83 9.61 2.08
N SER A 478 21.66 10.29 0.94
CA SER A 478 21.38 11.71 0.87
C SER A 478 20.06 12.08 1.55
N VAL A 479 19.01 11.28 1.34
CA VAL A 479 17.73 11.44 2.05
C VAL A 479 17.89 11.15 3.54
N ALA A 480 18.46 9.99 3.88
CA ALA A 480 18.58 9.53 5.28
C ALA A 480 19.37 10.50 6.19
N SER A 481 20.33 11.27 5.62
CA SER A 481 21.14 12.26 6.36
C SER A 481 20.63 13.70 6.26
N ALA A 482 19.51 13.94 5.58
CA ALA A 482 19.00 15.29 5.37
C ALA A 482 18.62 15.97 6.69
N VAL A 483 19.01 17.25 6.82
CA VAL A 483 18.53 18.15 7.87
C VAL A 483 17.66 19.22 7.21
N PHE A 484 16.45 19.41 7.71
CA PHE A 484 15.44 20.22 7.04
C PHE A 484 14.53 20.97 8.03
N PRO A 485 13.88 22.06 7.58
CA PRO A 485 12.93 22.80 8.42
C PRO A 485 11.63 22.02 8.64
N VAL A 486 10.97 22.26 9.75
CA VAL A 486 9.58 21.78 9.98
C VAL A 486 8.70 22.16 8.79
N ARG A 487 7.86 21.23 8.34
CA ARG A 487 6.99 21.32 7.16
C ARG A 487 7.74 21.42 5.82
N ALA A 488 8.95 20.86 5.74
CA ALA A 488 9.60 20.66 4.44
C ALA A 488 8.72 19.77 3.53
N SER A 489 8.68 20.13 2.25
CA SER A 489 7.96 19.37 1.24
C SER A 489 8.64 18.04 0.93
N GLY A 490 7.87 16.98 0.72
CA GLY A 490 8.37 15.68 0.28
C GLY A 490 9.10 15.72 -1.07
N THR A 491 8.76 16.67 -1.94
CA THR A 491 9.45 16.91 -3.22
C THR A 491 10.95 17.20 -3.03
N THR A 492 11.34 17.80 -1.91
CA THR A 492 12.75 18.06 -1.61
C THR A 492 13.55 16.76 -1.50
N PHE A 493 12.98 15.73 -0.89
CA PHE A 493 13.63 14.44 -0.67
C PHE A 493 13.66 13.59 -1.95
N ASP A 494 12.61 13.68 -2.78
CA ASP A 494 12.59 13.05 -4.09
C ASP A 494 13.74 13.54 -4.99
N VAL A 495 13.99 14.85 -5.01
CA VAL A 495 15.15 15.41 -5.75
C VAL A 495 16.48 14.93 -5.19
N LEU A 496 16.64 14.88 -3.87
CA LEU A 496 17.88 14.40 -3.23
C LEU A 496 18.15 12.93 -3.61
N ALA A 497 17.14 12.10 -3.63
CA ALA A 497 17.24 10.69 -3.97
C ALA A 497 17.64 10.47 -5.44
N ARG A 498 17.11 11.26 -6.38
CA ARG A 498 17.36 11.13 -7.82
C ARG A 498 18.68 11.73 -8.28
N LYS A 499 19.21 12.70 -7.54
CA LYS A 499 20.36 13.52 -7.96
C LYS A 499 21.53 12.69 -8.51
N SER A 500 21.93 11.62 -7.83
CA SER A 500 23.06 10.78 -8.24
C SER A 500 22.82 9.99 -9.53
N LEU A 501 21.56 9.62 -9.82
CA LEU A 501 21.17 8.98 -11.08
C LEU A 501 21.11 10.01 -12.21
N TRP A 502 20.52 11.17 -11.98
CA TRP A 502 20.41 12.25 -12.96
C TRP A 502 21.77 12.76 -13.45
N ASP A 503 22.81 12.72 -12.59
CA ASP A 503 24.16 13.12 -12.97
C ASP A 503 24.73 12.32 -14.15
N VAL A 504 24.16 11.15 -14.44
CA VAL A 504 24.55 10.29 -15.57
C VAL A 504 23.41 9.95 -16.53
N GLY A 505 22.27 10.66 -16.41
CA GLY A 505 21.12 10.49 -17.30
C GLY A 505 20.26 9.27 -16.99
N LEU A 506 20.37 8.68 -15.79
CA LEU A 506 19.51 7.61 -15.29
C LEU A 506 18.40 8.18 -14.41
N ASP A 507 17.27 7.46 -14.30
CA ASP A 507 16.14 7.82 -13.45
C ASP A 507 15.29 6.58 -13.13
N TYR A 508 14.27 6.74 -12.28
CA TYR A 508 13.25 5.73 -11.97
C TYR A 508 11.84 6.32 -12.02
N GLY A 509 10.84 5.47 -12.30
CA GLY A 509 9.49 5.88 -12.63
C GLY A 509 8.49 5.90 -11.46
N HIS A 510 8.91 5.76 -10.21
CA HIS A 510 8.02 5.75 -9.04
C HIS A 510 8.34 6.86 -8.03
N GLY A 511 7.53 7.04 -7.00
CA GLY A 511 7.81 7.94 -5.89
C GLY A 511 9.02 7.45 -5.08
N THR A 512 9.75 8.36 -4.46
CA THR A 512 10.89 8.02 -3.60
C THR A 512 10.47 7.53 -2.22
N GLY A 513 9.21 7.76 -1.82
CA GLY A 513 8.73 7.29 -0.53
C GLY A 513 7.27 7.68 -0.25
N HIS A 514 6.68 6.93 0.65
CA HIS A 514 5.33 7.05 1.15
C HIS A 514 5.31 6.95 2.68
N GLY A 515 4.24 7.40 3.32
CA GLY A 515 4.00 7.14 4.73
C GLY A 515 3.66 5.68 4.98
N ILE A 516 3.77 5.24 6.24
CA ILE A 516 3.46 3.87 6.66
C ILE A 516 2.60 3.88 7.92
N GLY A 517 1.60 3.01 7.97
CA GLY A 517 0.69 2.86 9.10
C GLY A 517 1.33 2.17 10.32
N SER A 518 0.68 2.23 11.47
CA SER A 518 1.03 1.44 12.65
C SER A 518 0.01 0.32 12.81
N PHE A 519 0.33 -0.88 12.37
CA PHE A 519 -0.59 -1.99 12.16
C PHE A 519 -1.80 -1.55 11.35
N LEU A 520 -1.51 -0.94 10.18
CA LEU A 520 -2.45 -0.44 9.17
C LEU A 520 -1.83 -0.60 7.78
N GLY A 521 -2.35 0.09 6.77
CA GLY A 521 -1.84 0.01 5.42
C GLY A 521 -0.33 0.31 5.32
N VAL A 522 0.39 -0.47 4.52
CA VAL A 522 1.80 -0.22 4.22
C VAL A 522 1.97 1.14 3.55
N HIS A 523 1.09 1.48 2.61
CA HIS A 523 0.98 2.84 2.06
C HIS A 523 0.01 3.66 2.91
N GLU A 524 0.52 4.72 3.52
CA GLU A 524 -0.24 5.68 4.30
C GLU A 524 0.13 7.11 3.90
N TYR A 525 -0.85 7.96 3.68
CA TYR A 525 -0.60 9.35 3.30
C TYR A 525 -1.27 10.34 4.26
N PRO A 526 -0.63 11.49 4.63
CA PRO A 526 0.76 11.84 4.36
C PRO A 526 1.74 11.06 5.23
N PRO A 527 3.09 11.15 5.04
CA PRO A 527 3.80 11.94 4.04
C PRO A 527 3.92 11.24 2.67
N SER A 528 4.47 11.94 1.68
CA SER A 528 4.90 11.33 0.41
C SER A 528 6.13 12.07 -0.15
N PHE A 529 7.08 11.31 -0.70
CA PHE A 529 8.27 11.81 -1.38
C PHE A 529 8.10 11.60 -2.89
N VAL A 530 7.51 12.59 -3.55
CA VAL A 530 7.18 12.52 -4.98
C VAL A 530 7.55 13.82 -5.67
N SER A 531 7.86 13.74 -6.97
CA SER A 531 8.21 14.91 -7.78
C SER A 531 7.05 15.90 -7.97
N ASN A 532 5.80 15.43 -7.88
CA ASN A 532 4.62 16.27 -8.03
C ASN A 532 4.35 17.10 -6.77
N SER A 533 4.74 18.36 -6.80
CA SER A 533 4.51 19.30 -5.69
C SER A 533 3.02 19.60 -5.42
N ALA A 534 2.15 19.41 -6.41
CA ALA A 534 0.70 19.60 -6.30
C ALA A 534 -0.03 18.38 -5.70
N SER A 535 0.67 17.31 -5.37
CA SER A 535 0.06 16.14 -4.73
C SER A 535 -0.61 16.53 -3.42
N PRO A 536 -1.90 16.20 -3.21
CA PRO A 536 -2.60 16.48 -1.95
C PRO A 536 -1.92 15.85 -0.73
N SER A 537 -1.20 14.74 -0.90
CA SER A 537 -0.44 14.06 0.16
C SER A 537 0.84 14.78 0.58
N ASN A 538 1.27 15.83 -0.15
CA ASN A 538 2.43 16.63 0.19
C ASN A 538 2.09 17.70 1.24
N GLN A 539 1.77 17.25 2.47
CA GLN A 539 1.31 18.12 3.58
C GLN A 539 2.46 18.73 4.41
N GLY A 540 3.73 18.45 4.05
CA GLY A 540 4.91 18.89 4.80
C GLY A 540 5.19 18.01 6.03
N LEU A 541 6.48 17.73 6.25
CA LEU A 541 6.94 16.80 7.29
C LEU A 541 6.93 17.46 8.67
N VAL A 542 6.44 16.71 9.66
CA VAL A 542 6.52 17.06 11.08
C VAL A 542 7.05 15.88 11.88
N GLU A 543 7.52 16.16 13.11
CA GLU A 543 8.05 15.14 14.02
C GLU A 543 7.10 13.96 14.21
N ASN A 544 7.66 12.75 14.29
CA ASN A 544 6.94 11.46 14.42
C ASN A 544 6.10 11.03 13.22
N MET A 545 6.26 11.64 12.06
CA MET A 545 5.87 11.00 10.81
C MET A 545 6.89 9.92 10.43
N PHE A 546 6.41 8.84 9.82
CA PHE A 546 7.22 7.76 9.26
C PHE A 546 7.03 7.73 7.75
N SER A 547 8.11 7.45 7.02
CA SER A 547 8.10 7.37 5.55
C SER A 547 9.06 6.30 5.07
N SER A 548 8.76 5.66 3.92
CA SER A 548 9.79 4.94 3.19
C SER A 548 10.80 5.92 2.58
N ASN A 549 12.01 5.42 2.33
CA ASN A 549 13.07 6.05 1.56
C ASN A 549 13.60 4.96 0.61
N GLU A 550 13.06 4.91 -0.62
CA GLU A 550 13.14 3.76 -1.53
C GLU A 550 13.58 4.11 -2.96
N PRO A 551 14.66 4.86 -3.17
CA PRO A 551 15.16 5.09 -4.52
C PRO A 551 15.49 3.77 -5.23
N GLY A 552 15.32 3.74 -6.55
CA GLY A 552 15.60 2.56 -7.38
C GLY A 552 16.20 2.88 -8.74
N TYR A 553 16.54 1.84 -9.49
CA TYR A 553 16.86 1.89 -10.91
C TYR A 553 16.46 0.56 -11.55
N TYR A 554 15.90 0.60 -12.73
CA TYR A 554 15.32 -0.56 -13.41
C TYR A 554 15.78 -0.60 -14.86
N GLU A 555 16.56 -1.63 -15.23
CA GLU A 555 17.05 -1.85 -16.60
C GLU A 555 16.13 -2.88 -17.27
N PRO A 556 15.25 -2.48 -18.19
CA PRO A 556 14.26 -3.38 -18.79
C PRO A 556 14.87 -4.65 -19.36
N GLY A 557 14.30 -5.80 -18.99
CA GLY A 557 14.75 -7.12 -19.45
C GLY A 557 16.09 -7.59 -18.88
N GLN A 558 16.68 -6.88 -17.89
CA GLN A 558 17.97 -7.23 -17.32
C GLN A 558 17.95 -7.34 -15.80
N PHE A 559 17.69 -6.24 -15.06
CA PHE A 559 17.71 -6.24 -13.60
C PHE A 559 17.01 -5.03 -13.02
N GLY A 560 16.65 -5.11 -11.74
CA GLY A 560 16.23 -3.99 -10.91
C GLY A 560 17.11 -3.82 -9.67
N VAL A 561 17.23 -2.58 -9.21
CA VAL A 561 17.85 -2.20 -7.94
C VAL A 561 16.90 -1.29 -7.19
N ARG A 562 16.58 -1.62 -5.92
CA ARG A 562 15.95 -0.75 -4.95
C ARG A 562 16.62 -0.93 -3.60
N ILE A 563 16.83 0.14 -2.87
CA ILE A 563 17.27 0.14 -1.48
C ILE A 563 16.25 0.93 -0.71
N GLU A 564 15.63 0.27 0.25
CA GLU A 564 14.54 0.87 1.01
C GLU A 564 14.68 0.65 2.50
N ASP A 565 14.48 1.72 3.25
CA ASP A 565 14.31 1.71 4.70
C ASP A 565 13.14 2.63 5.09
N ILE A 566 12.47 2.29 6.18
CA ILE A 566 11.54 3.20 6.84
C ILE A 566 12.31 4.17 7.73
N VAL A 567 12.05 5.46 7.55
CA VAL A 567 12.62 6.55 8.32
C VAL A 567 11.56 7.26 9.16
N GLN A 568 11.91 7.61 10.39
CA GLN A 568 11.11 8.43 11.29
C GLN A 568 11.62 9.88 11.28
N VAL A 569 10.74 10.85 11.17
CA VAL A 569 11.08 12.28 11.34
C VAL A 569 11.31 12.57 12.80
N VAL A 570 12.51 13.07 13.14
CA VAL A 570 12.93 13.40 14.51
C VAL A 570 13.58 14.79 14.59
N PRO A 571 13.65 15.42 15.77
CA PRO A 571 14.39 16.68 15.93
C PRO A 571 15.89 16.53 15.61
N ALA A 572 16.44 17.45 14.83
CA ALA A 572 17.87 17.51 14.50
C ALA A 572 18.63 18.25 15.60
N GLN A 573 18.96 17.54 16.70
CA GLN A 573 19.63 18.14 17.88
C GLN A 573 21.04 18.70 17.59
N SER A 574 21.72 18.16 16.59
CA SER A 574 23.07 18.58 16.18
C SER A 574 23.09 19.75 15.20
N ALA A 575 21.93 20.23 14.72
CA ALA A 575 21.87 21.32 13.77
C ALA A 575 22.30 22.64 14.46
N PRO A 576 23.35 23.33 13.96
CA PRO A 576 23.84 24.57 14.60
C PRO A 576 22.87 25.76 14.43
N HIS A 577 21.92 25.64 13.51
CA HIS A 577 20.91 26.65 13.20
C HIS A 577 19.53 26.01 13.09
N ASN A 578 18.47 26.77 13.35
CA ASN A 578 17.10 26.27 13.39
C ASN A 578 16.19 26.83 12.28
N PHE A 579 16.75 27.12 11.12
CA PHE A 579 16.02 27.66 9.96
C PHE A 579 15.17 28.89 10.26
N ASN A 580 15.79 29.90 10.92
CA ASN A 580 15.14 31.14 11.32
C ASN A 580 13.91 30.93 12.24
N GLY A 581 14.00 30.01 13.18
CA GLY A 581 12.96 29.75 14.18
C GLY A 581 11.91 28.73 13.74
N ARG A 582 12.01 28.15 12.53
CA ARG A 582 11.08 27.10 12.08
C ARG A 582 11.27 25.74 12.74
N GLY A 583 12.42 25.51 13.40
CA GLY A 583 12.82 24.22 13.92
C GLY A 583 13.58 23.38 12.88
N ALA A 584 14.49 22.54 13.36
CA ALA A 584 15.31 21.65 12.54
C ALA A 584 14.91 20.18 12.80
N LEU A 585 14.62 19.47 11.74
CA LEU A 585 14.28 18.04 11.73
C LEU A 585 15.32 17.27 10.92
N THR A 586 15.39 15.97 11.16
CA THR A 586 16.17 14.99 10.41
C THR A 586 15.45 13.65 10.42
N PHE A 587 16.06 12.62 9.84
CA PHE A 587 15.53 11.29 9.86
C PHE A 587 16.29 10.36 10.81
N HIS A 588 15.56 9.51 11.48
CA HIS A 588 16.05 8.31 12.16
C HIS A 588 15.60 7.09 11.34
N THR A 589 16.53 6.34 10.79
CA THR A 589 16.21 5.13 10.05
C THR A 589 15.72 4.05 11.01
N SER A 590 14.51 3.54 10.86
CA SER A 590 13.93 2.50 11.72
C SER A 590 14.29 1.09 11.25
N THR A 591 14.42 0.88 9.95
CA THR A 591 14.86 -0.40 9.37
C THR A 591 16.31 -0.71 9.76
N VAL A 592 16.58 -1.98 10.06
CA VAL A 592 17.89 -2.50 10.49
C VAL A 592 18.24 -3.79 9.74
N VAL A 593 18.53 -3.67 8.46
CA VAL A 593 18.94 -4.77 7.56
C VAL A 593 20.23 -4.34 6.84
N PRO A 594 21.27 -5.18 6.76
CA PRO A 594 22.52 -4.76 6.11
C PRO A 594 22.34 -4.51 4.61
N ILE A 595 23.07 -3.52 4.09
CA ILE A 595 23.17 -3.21 2.66
C ILE A 595 24.36 -3.98 2.10
N GLN A 596 24.15 -4.72 1.00
CA GLN A 596 25.18 -5.63 0.49
C GLN A 596 26.43 -4.87 -0.01
N ARG A 597 27.58 -5.16 0.57
CA ARG A 597 28.87 -4.50 0.29
C ARG A 597 29.41 -4.85 -1.10
N LYS A 598 29.16 -6.05 -1.61
CA LYS A 598 29.64 -6.54 -2.91
C LYS A 598 29.14 -5.70 -4.09
N LEU A 599 27.92 -5.17 -4.01
CA LEU A 599 27.32 -4.32 -5.03
C LEU A 599 27.83 -2.87 -5.00
N ILE A 600 28.65 -2.48 -4.00
CA ILE A 600 29.12 -1.11 -3.86
C ILE A 600 30.40 -0.88 -4.64
N ASP A 601 30.39 0.14 -5.52
CA ASP A 601 31.62 0.73 -6.05
C ASP A 601 32.08 1.85 -5.10
N VAL A 602 33.03 1.53 -4.25
CA VAL A 602 33.55 2.43 -3.21
C VAL A 602 34.15 3.71 -3.79
N GLN A 603 34.62 3.68 -5.05
CA GLN A 603 35.20 4.86 -5.71
C GLN A 603 34.15 5.93 -6.02
N LEU A 604 32.89 5.58 -6.08
CA LEU A 604 31.78 6.53 -6.28
C LEU A 604 31.29 7.17 -4.97
N LEU A 605 31.70 6.64 -3.81
CA LEU A 605 31.29 7.17 -2.50
C LEU A 605 32.29 8.21 -1.98
N SER A 606 31.75 9.27 -1.38
CA SER A 606 32.54 10.21 -0.59
C SER A 606 32.91 9.61 0.78
N PRO A 607 33.96 10.12 1.45
CA PRO A 607 34.29 9.68 2.82
C PRO A 607 33.13 9.86 3.82
N ALA A 608 32.29 10.88 3.64
CA ALA A 608 31.13 11.10 4.49
C ALA A 608 30.04 10.04 4.28
N GLU A 609 29.76 9.64 3.05
CA GLU A 609 28.81 8.57 2.73
C GLU A 609 29.30 7.21 3.25
N ILE A 610 30.60 6.92 3.15
CA ILE A 610 31.21 5.71 3.72
C ILE A 610 31.05 5.71 5.26
N ALA A 611 31.36 6.82 5.91
CA ALA A 611 31.20 6.94 7.37
C ALA A 611 29.75 6.75 7.80
N GLN A 612 28.80 7.31 7.05
CA GLN A 612 27.37 7.15 7.30
C GLN A 612 26.93 5.67 7.15
N LEU A 613 27.35 4.99 6.07
CA LEU A 613 27.05 3.59 5.82
C LEU A 613 27.66 2.68 6.91
N ASN A 614 28.90 2.94 7.32
CA ASN A 614 29.55 2.19 8.40
C ASN A 614 28.82 2.39 9.73
N ALA A 615 28.37 3.60 10.04
CA ALA A 615 27.56 3.87 11.22
C ALA A 615 26.20 3.13 11.17
N TYR A 616 25.56 3.08 9.99
CA TYR A 616 24.35 2.30 9.79
C TYR A 616 24.59 0.80 10.01
N HIS A 617 25.61 0.22 9.40
CA HIS A 617 25.96 -1.20 9.56
C HIS A 617 26.29 -1.56 11.01
N LYS A 618 27.01 -0.69 11.72
CA LYS A 618 27.31 -0.87 13.14
C LYS A 618 26.01 -0.96 13.95
N ARG A 619 25.07 -0.06 13.72
CA ARG A 619 23.77 -0.05 14.40
C ARG A 619 22.96 -1.30 14.06
N VAL A 620 22.96 -1.77 12.81
CA VAL A 620 22.29 -3.02 12.42
C VAL A 620 22.79 -4.19 13.25
N LEU A 621 24.11 -4.31 13.44
CA LEU A 621 24.69 -5.37 14.27
C LEU A 621 24.32 -5.20 15.76
N GLU A 622 24.33 -3.97 16.27
CA GLU A 622 24.01 -3.68 17.67
C GLU A 622 22.54 -3.96 18.03
N GLU A 623 21.59 -3.74 17.10
CA GLU A 623 20.17 -3.91 17.35
C GLU A 623 19.65 -5.31 16.99
N VAL A 624 20.14 -5.91 15.90
CA VAL A 624 19.66 -7.22 15.42
C VAL A 624 20.48 -8.38 16.01
N GLY A 625 21.79 -8.18 16.23
CA GLY A 625 22.68 -9.23 16.74
C GLY A 625 22.19 -9.90 18.04
N PRO A 626 21.82 -9.12 19.08
CA PRO A 626 21.30 -9.68 20.32
C PRO A 626 20.02 -10.51 20.14
N LEU A 627 19.14 -10.11 19.18
CA LEU A 627 17.92 -10.85 18.90
C LEU A 627 18.21 -12.20 18.22
N LEU A 628 19.18 -12.26 17.29
CA LEU A 628 19.62 -13.50 16.68
C LEU A 628 20.25 -14.46 17.70
N GLU A 629 21.00 -13.94 18.67
CA GLU A 629 21.52 -14.73 19.80
C GLU A 629 20.38 -15.28 20.67
N GLN A 630 19.39 -14.44 20.99
CA GLN A 630 18.21 -14.86 21.76
C GLN A 630 17.40 -15.93 21.02
N GLN A 631 17.30 -15.84 19.69
CA GLN A 631 16.65 -16.82 18.83
C GLN A 631 17.51 -18.08 18.59
N ASN A 632 18.69 -18.15 19.20
CA ASN A 632 19.64 -19.26 19.09
C ASN A 632 20.06 -19.53 17.62
N ASP A 633 20.27 -18.47 16.82
CA ASP A 633 20.77 -18.54 15.45
C ASP A 633 22.19 -17.95 15.31
N PRO A 634 23.22 -18.66 15.83
CA PRO A 634 24.60 -18.18 15.78
C PRO A 634 25.17 -18.14 14.35
N ALA A 635 24.54 -18.83 13.39
CA ALA A 635 24.98 -18.83 11.99
C ALA A 635 24.60 -17.50 11.33
N ALA A 636 23.34 -17.08 11.46
CA ALA A 636 22.88 -15.77 10.98
C ALA A 636 23.61 -14.62 11.69
N HIS A 637 23.90 -14.74 13.00
CA HIS A 637 24.68 -13.73 13.72
C HIS A 637 26.11 -13.58 13.16
N ARG A 638 26.83 -14.68 12.89
CA ARG A 638 28.15 -14.63 12.25
C ARG A 638 28.07 -14.02 10.85
N TRP A 639 27.08 -14.42 10.05
CA TRP A 639 26.84 -13.84 8.73
C TRP A 639 26.63 -12.33 8.83
N LEU A 640 25.76 -11.87 9.74
CA LEU A 640 25.51 -10.45 9.98
C LEU A 640 26.79 -9.69 10.35
N THR A 641 27.63 -10.27 11.22
CA THR A 641 28.93 -9.68 11.59
C THR A 641 29.84 -9.49 10.38
N GLU A 642 29.84 -10.42 9.42
CA GLU A 642 30.60 -10.29 8.18
C GLU A 642 30.03 -9.22 7.26
N GLN A 643 28.69 -9.17 7.10
CA GLN A 643 28.03 -8.18 6.21
C GLN A 643 28.17 -6.74 6.74
N THR A 644 28.33 -6.57 8.03
CA THR A 644 28.42 -5.25 8.70
C THR A 644 29.85 -4.78 8.98
N LYS A 645 30.89 -5.49 8.50
CA LYS A 645 32.27 -5.02 8.60
C LYS A 645 32.46 -3.66 7.94
N GLU A 646 33.33 -2.85 8.54
CA GLU A 646 33.65 -1.51 8.00
C GLU A 646 34.10 -1.56 6.54
N ILE A 647 33.60 -0.64 5.75
CA ILE A 647 34.06 -0.35 4.41
C ILE A 647 35.19 0.66 4.52
N THR A 648 36.36 0.30 3.99
CA THR A 648 37.54 1.17 3.94
C THR A 648 37.89 1.50 2.51
N VAL A 649 38.35 2.73 2.26
CA VAL A 649 38.94 3.11 0.98
C VAL A 649 40.39 2.63 1.01
N SER A 650 40.71 1.66 0.18
CA SER A 650 42.10 1.19 0.00
C SER A 650 42.91 2.15 -0.90
#